data_427b8569c750a85f68e5350d9b9627e9
#
_entry.id   427b8569c750a85f68e5350d9b9627e9
#
_cell.length_a   1.000
_cell.length_b   1.000
_cell.length_c   1.000
_cell.angle_alpha   90.00
_cell.angle_beta   90.00
_cell.angle_gamma   90.00
#
_symmetry.space_group_name_H-M   'P 1'
#
loop_
_entity.id
_entity.type
_entity.pdbx_description
1 polymer ?
#
loop_
_entity_poly.entity_id
_entity_poly.type
_entity_poly.pdbx_seq_one_letter_code
_entity_poly.pdbx_strand_id
1 'polypeptide(L)'
;MKKAAIFASMISVLFSTGFDTPDGAPIRQGVHIEWYRTVAPGSDGEAVFVWSDTRYGMRNIFAHKIDLDGQLLWGDQGAVVTDLPGRQEDPVAITDGSGGVFIAWVDYRFDEQGDIFLQHLDSNGETLLDDHGVALAQVEGKQITINMCTDSLGGVFITWQDKRSGIDDDIYGTHVSADHEIVSPGSGVPIVVEGGNQNAKTIEYAGGSEAFIAWVDSREGANADVYGQRLNIAMEGLFQDNGIPIASTDEQELKPRATFVQGTTSFITWKEGDENSKVYYQHIDHDGLVFDVKRSISDNAALQTAPRVKRGTNGDVFVNWKDLRDDPIDGDQYFQKIDVNGDRQWSDGVRIDPVDDIDFSARFSAGDDGSLNVIWERGSFPEIDIFYQNITSNGSYGTDSPVSISSESGYQFAPILIGNIQTGLFGVYADQGSGSIDLKVQKIGQDFMPQWEDNGLTAMLGLDGDVNYTSAYVIGEEDLYLTWEDNRASKKIYGTRLTGLELQDYNGRQLTFGDNSSSETDFSTPVMIKTGTGMYVATFDGSSSPKYIRVNRLDEELNNLWDDDGIALDAEFDMRSALLAETSAGVGCFWSESRGFNYDVYYQNIDTEGNITLGSGGVELIDSNGDDYVMAVIPTPDDKYMVFWMEDAWPAASLKFSKIDEQGNTEIGWNPNGNALSSGASDSRHLQVKVVDDESGLLAVWIQDGNFSDIYAQLIDWDGNALWESGGIPIIEADNDQVNVSYEFNESKTHAFVVWQDYRNGTDFEIYGEVIDLGSGALQQGDIQFSADTSDQYNPSLASLQDNEFLVIWEDERGYYNEDPLLINGVDLYGSGYIIDQGMTTDVNGIPICIAYHKQQNVNITHHSGEEYLLDWIDFRSSGKEDLANYYGRTLMKAELLSSPSCGDCSSIPDEFSVSKAYPNPFNGRVTFTIDVPAKRAVEFQIYDLRGNLVFDRLLLPGNAGSYRVNWDAKDLGGNEVSSGIYFYRFSLNNNIESGRITYLK
;
A
#
# COMPACT_ATOMS: atom_id res chain seq x y z
N MET A 1 16.91 34.15 19.52
CA MET A 1 15.61 33.76 20.01
C MET A 1 14.45 34.45 19.27
N LYS A 2 14.54 34.65 17.96
CA LYS A 2 13.44 35.12 17.10
C LYS A 2 13.48 34.47 15.70
N LYS A 3 14.26 33.40 15.53
CA LYS A 3 14.28 32.57 14.32
C LYS A 3 13.79 31.13 14.54
N ALA A 4 13.49 30.75 15.79
CA ALA A 4 12.93 29.44 16.11
C ALA A 4 11.39 29.44 16.23
N ALA A 5 10.73 30.58 16.11
CA ALA A 5 9.27 30.68 16.22
C ALA A 5 8.54 30.82 14.86
N ILE A 6 9.29 30.77 13.74
CA ILE A 6 8.69 30.81 12.38
C ILE A 6 8.73 29.44 11.71
N PHE A 7 9.52 28.50 12.23
CA PHE A 7 9.56 27.12 11.71
C PHE A 7 8.49 26.20 12.34
N ALA A 8 7.93 26.56 13.49
CA ALA A 8 6.86 25.79 14.13
C ALA A 8 5.43 26.13 13.65
N SER A 9 5.27 27.13 12.78
CA SER A 9 3.95 27.52 12.26
C SER A 9 3.74 27.20 10.78
N MET A 10 4.70 26.55 10.12
CA MET A 10 4.56 26.05 8.75
C MET A 10 4.43 24.53 8.64
N ILE A 11 4.61 23.79 9.74
CA ILE A 11 4.40 22.34 9.79
C ILE A 11 2.96 21.97 10.18
N SER A 12 2.14 22.91 10.66
CA SER A 12 0.76 22.64 11.07
C SER A 12 -0.32 22.82 9.98
N VAL A 13 0.05 22.87 8.70
CA VAL A 13 -0.93 23.10 7.61
C VAL A 13 -1.02 21.90 6.64
N LEU A 14 -0.23 20.84 6.81
CA LEU A 14 -0.22 19.70 5.89
C LEU A 14 -0.75 18.37 6.46
N PHE A 15 -1.22 18.32 7.71
CA PHE A 15 -1.72 17.07 8.32
C PHE A 15 -3.12 17.16 8.96
N SER A 16 -3.96 18.12 8.58
CA SER A 16 -5.33 18.24 9.13
C SER A 16 -6.40 17.51 8.30
N THR A 17 -6.07 16.42 7.61
CA THR A 17 -7.03 15.65 6.80
C THR A 17 -6.96 14.14 7.02
N GLY A 18 -6.37 13.68 8.12
CA GLY A 18 -6.05 12.26 8.26
C GLY A 18 -7.27 11.34 8.30
N PHE A 19 -8.17 11.48 9.27
CA PHE A 19 -9.19 10.46 9.55
C PHE A 19 -10.61 10.83 9.11
N ASP A 20 -10.82 11.98 8.48
CA ASP A 20 -12.14 12.48 8.05
C ASP A 20 -12.55 11.99 6.64
N THR A 21 -11.79 11.12 6.01
CA THR A 21 -12.10 10.60 4.68
C THR A 21 -13.13 9.48 4.76
N PRO A 22 -14.09 9.38 3.83
CA PRO A 22 -15.11 8.33 3.86
C PRO A 22 -14.55 6.90 3.89
N ASP A 23 -13.42 6.68 3.25
CA ASP A 23 -12.76 5.36 3.17
C ASP A 23 -11.62 5.18 4.18
N GLY A 24 -11.51 6.09 5.17
CA GLY A 24 -10.48 6.07 6.21
C GLY A 24 -9.10 6.51 5.74
N ALA A 25 -8.19 6.69 6.69
CA ALA A 25 -6.79 7.03 6.46
C ALA A 25 -5.87 5.91 6.97
N PRO A 26 -4.72 5.69 6.35
CA PRO A 26 -3.80 4.67 6.80
C PRO A 26 -3.15 5.06 8.14
N ILE A 27 -3.20 4.15 9.08
CA ILE A 27 -2.41 4.16 10.32
C ILE A 27 -1.05 3.55 10.01
N ARG A 28 -1.05 2.49 9.25
CA ARG A 28 0.12 1.85 8.65
C ARG A 28 -0.21 1.51 7.20
N GLN A 29 0.62 1.95 6.28
CA GLN A 29 0.48 1.68 4.87
C GLN A 29 1.76 1.06 4.33
N GLY A 30 1.66 -0.16 3.83
CA GLY A 30 2.70 -0.81 3.07
C GLY A 30 2.86 -0.14 1.70
N VAL A 31 4.09 -0.02 1.25
CA VAL A 31 4.43 0.44 -0.10
C VAL A 31 5.06 -0.73 -0.82
N HIS A 32 4.30 -1.40 -1.67
CA HIS A 32 4.83 -2.42 -2.55
C HIS A 32 5.41 -1.75 -3.79
N ILE A 33 6.74 -1.61 -3.84
CA ILE A 33 7.46 -1.04 -4.98
C ILE A 33 7.50 -2.09 -6.07
N GLU A 34 6.85 -1.79 -7.20
CA GLU A 34 6.86 -2.67 -8.36
C GLU A 34 8.17 -2.59 -9.14
N TRP A 35 8.40 -3.58 -9.98
CA TRP A 35 9.59 -3.70 -10.84
C TRP A 35 9.74 -2.55 -11.84
N TYR A 36 8.66 -1.85 -12.16
CA TYR A 36 8.61 -0.80 -13.17
C TYR A 36 9.06 0.54 -12.59
N ARG A 37 10.30 0.89 -12.87
CA ARG A 37 10.87 2.17 -12.47
C ARG A 37 11.77 2.74 -13.55
N THR A 38 11.91 4.04 -13.55
CA THR A 38 12.80 4.79 -14.43
C THR A 38 13.48 5.92 -13.67
N VAL A 39 14.57 6.43 -14.21
CA VAL A 39 15.33 7.52 -13.61
C VAL A 39 15.67 8.53 -14.69
N ALA A 40 15.49 9.81 -14.39
CA ALA A 40 15.89 10.93 -15.24
C ALA A 40 16.90 11.84 -14.51
N PRO A 41 17.86 12.43 -15.23
CA PRO A 41 18.74 13.44 -14.63
C PRO A 41 17.93 14.69 -14.30
N GLY A 42 18.11 15.22 -13.08
CA GLY A 42 17.64 16.55 -12.71
C GLY A 42 18.60 17.64 -13.15
N SER A 43 18.34 18.88 -12.75
CA SER A 43 19.29 19.99 -12.91
C SER A 43 20.43 19.88 -11.90
N ASP A 44 21.58 20.50 -12.21
CA ASP A 44 22.70 20.71 -11.28
C ASP A 44 23.20 19.42 -10.57
N GLY A 45 23.05 18.25 -11.22
CA GLY A 45 23.53 16.98 -10.70
C GLY A 45 22.53 16.24 -9.81
N GLU A 46 21.27 16.70 -9.75
CA GLU A 46 20.18 16.00 -9.10
C GLU A 46 19.72 14.76 -9.89
N ALA A 47 18.93 13.88 -9.27
CA ALA A 47 18.30 12.73 -9.93
C ALA A 47 16.82 12.66 -9.60
N VAL A 48 15.99 12.35 -10.60
CA VAL A 48 14.56 12.10 -10.44
C VAL A 48 14.29 10.62 -10.69
N PHE A 49 13.69 9.94 -9.71
CA PHE A 49 13.22 8.56 -9.87
C PHE A 49 11.71 8.56 -10.01
N VAL A 50 11.22 7.67 -10.86
CA VAL A 50 9.79 7.45 -11.08
C VAL A 50 9.52 5.95 -10.98
N TRP A 51 8.49 5.57 -10.24
CA TRP A 51 8.13 4.17 -10.02
C TRP A 51 6.62 4.01 -9.96
N SER A 52 6.15 2.78 -10.03
CA SER A 52 4.78 2.43 -9.68
C SER A 52 4.73 1.70 -8.34
N ASP A 53 3.73 2.01 -7.53
CA ASP A 53 3.43 1.29 -6.31
C ASP A 53 1.93 1.20 -6.03
N THR A 54 1.55 0.41 -5.03
CA THR A 54 0.16 0.10 -4.71
C THR A 54 -0.37 0.82 -3.48
N ARG A 55 0.29 1.90 -3.01
CA ARG A 55 -0.09 2.57 -1.75
C ARG A 55 -1.54 3.06 -1.68
N TYR A 56 -2.19 3.31 -2.82
CA TYR A 56 -3.60 3.71 -2.88
C TYR A 56 -4.52 2.61 -3.44
N GLY A 57 -4.09 1.36 -3.37
CA GLY A 57 -4.91 0.19 -3.68
C GLY A 57 -4.66 -0.42 -5.05
N MET A 58 -4.32 0.39 -6.04
CA MET A 58 -3.90 -0.08 -7.36
C MET A 58 -2.53 0.50 -7.70
N ARG A 59 -1.87 -0.04 -8.73
CA ARG A 59 -0.61 0.52 -9.19
C ARG A 59 -0.82 1.92 -9.71
N ASN A 60 -0.21 2.88 -9.02
CA ASN A 60 -0.20 4.29 -9.37
C ASN A 60 1.24 4.74 -9.61
N ILE A 61 1.42 5.90 -10.24
CA ILE A 61 2.75 6.41 -10.57
C ILE A 61 3.16 7.51 -9.59
N PHE A 62 4.36 7.36 -9.05
CA PHE A 62 4.99 8.30 -8.13
C PHE A 62 6.36 8.72 -8.63
N ALA A 63 6.82 9.87 -8.16
CA ALA A 63 8.15 10.39 -8.49
C ALA A 63 8.80 11.04 -7.27
N HIS A 64 10.12 10.99 -7.19
CA HIS A 64 10.89 11.66 -6.17
C HIS A 64 12.18 12.23 -6.73
N LYS A 65 12.71 13.27 -6.10
CA LYS A 65 13.94 13.94 -6.50
C LYS A 65 14.93 13.95 -5.34
N ILE A 66 16.18 13.63 -5.62
CA ILE A 66 17.26 13.67 -4.66
C ILE A 66 18.36 14.64 -5.13
N ASP A 67 18.93 15.40 -4.21
CA ASP A 67 20.03 16.28 -4.49
C ASP A 67 21.40 15.60 -4.27
N LEU A 68 22.48 16.37 -4.48
CA LEU A 68 23.85 15.91 -4.32
C LEU A 68 24.25 15.61 -2.86
N ASP A 69 23.50 16.10 -1.90
CA ASP A 69 23.71 15.87 -0.47
C ASP A 69 22.86 14.71 0.08
N GLY A 70 22.05 14.07 -0.77
CA GLY A 70 21.17 12.95 -0.41
C GLY A 70 19.84 13.37 0.19
N GLN A 71 19.46 14.67 0.04
CA GLN A 71 18.18 15.15 0.53
C GLN A 71 17.06 14.86 -0.48
N LEU A 72 15.98 14.31 0.01
CA LEU A 72 14.75 14.12 -0.75
C LEU A 72 14.02 15.47 -0.85
N LEU A 73 13.77 15.94 -2.09
CA LEU A 73 13.30 17.31 -2.35
C LEU A 73 11.78 17.43 -2.50
N TRP A 74 11.05 16.33 -2.76
CA TRP A 74 9.62 16.34 -3.00
C TRP A 74 8.80 15.70 -1.85
N GLY A 75 9.22 15.99 -0.59
CA GLY A 75 8.61 15.46 0.62
C GLY A 75 8.97 14.00 0.91
N ASP A 76 8.50 13.45 2.02
CA ASP A 76 8.89 12.11 2.47
C ASP A 76 8.28 10.98 1.62
N GLN A 77 7.15 11.24 0.95
CA GLN A 77 6.40 10.27 0.16
C GLN A 77 6.57 10.44 -1.37
N GLY A 78 7.33 11.46 -1.80
CA GLY A 78 7.45 11.83 -3.20
C GLY A 78 6.22 12.55 -3.74
N ALA A 79 6.29 12.94 -5.02
CA ALA A 79 5.20 13.56 -5.76
C ALA A 79 4.27 12.50 -6.36
N VAL A 80 2.97 12.71 -6.24
CA VAL A 80 1.96 11.88 -6.90
C VAL A 80 1.87 12.31 -8.37
N VAL A 81 2.15 11.40 -9.29
CA VAL A 81 1.97 11.62 -10.73
C VAL A 81 0.55 11.32 -11.15
N THR A 82 0.01 10.21 -10.65
CA THR A 82 -1.41 9.82 -10.76
C THR A 82 -1.77 8.85 -9.66
N ASP A 83 -2.93 9.04 -9.06
CA ASP A 83 -3.51 8.21 -7.99
C ASP A 83 -4.96 7.81 -8.28
N LEU A 84 -5.39 7.90 -9.55
CA LEU A 84 -6.75 7.56 -9.94
C LEU A 84 -6.99 6.04 -9.89
N PRO A 85 -8.23 5.63 -9.62
CA PRO A 85 -8.63 4.24 -9.70
C PRO A 85 -8.31 3.63 -11.06
N GLY A 86 -7.77 2.43 -11.06
CA GLY A 86 -7.26 1.75 -12.23
C GLY A 86 -5.75 1.55 -12.15
N ARG A 87 -5.26 0.60 -12.91
CA ARG A 87 -3.84 0.25 -12.92
C ARG A 87 -3.06 1.19 -13.83
N GLN A 88 -1.96 1.79 -13.35
CA GLN A 88 -1.01 2.58 -14.11
C GLN A 88 0.38 1.95 -13.99
N GLU A 89 1.01 1.64 -15.11
CA GLU A 89 2.23 0.84 -15.17
C GLU A 89 3.24 1.36 -16.19
N ASP A 90 4.44 0.77 -16.18
CA ASP A 90 5.50 1.00 -17.15
C ASP A 90 5.87 2.48 -17.34
N PRO A 91 6.12 3.27 -16.26
CA PRO A 91 6.49 4.66 -16.41
C PRO A 91 7.83 4.80 -17.15
N VAL A 92 7.88 5.78 -18.04
CA VAL A 92 9.10 6.25 -18.70
C VAL A 92 9.25 7.73 -18.40
N ALA A 93 10.45 8.14 -17.99
CA ALA A 93 10.71 9.52 -17.61
C ALA A 93 11.90 10.12 -18.38
N ILE A 94 11.81 11.40 -18.68
CA ILE A 94 12.89 12.17 -19.29
C ILE A 94 12.88 13.61 -18.78
N THR A 95 14.07 14.17 -18.54
CA THR A 95 14.21 15.57 -18.09
C THR A 95 13.72 16.57 -19.15
N ASP A 96 13.13 17.65 -18.68
CA ASP A 96 12.77 18.82 -19.50
C ASP A 96 13.98 19.77 -19.73
N GLY A 97 15.12 19.50 -19.06
CA GLY A 97 16.33 20.32 -19.08
C GLY A 97 16.27 21.55 -18.17
N SER A 98 15.17 21.79 -17.44
CA SER A 98 15.00 22.89 -16.50
C SER A 98 14.87 22.45 -15.03
N GLY A 99 15.04 21.17 -14.77
CA GLY A 99 14.92 20.54 -13.44
C GLY A 99 13.58 19.88 -13.19
N GLY A 100 12.66 19.92 -14.16
CA GLY A 100 11.42 19.15 -14.21
C GLY A 100 11.56 17.85 -15.01
N VAL A 101 10.49 17.09 -15.12
CA VAL A 101 10.47 15.77 -15.74
C VAL A 101 9.15 15.49 -16.46
N PHE A 102 9.22 15.04 -17.73
CA PHE A 102 8.09 14.41 -18.42
C PHE A 102 8.02 12.94 -18.03
N ILE A 103 6.83 12.47 -17.71
CA ILE A 103 6.55 11.09 -17.30
C ILE A 103 5.39 10.57 -18.13
N ALA A 104 5.62 9.52 -18.91
CA ALA A 104 4.57 8.82 -19.67
C ALA A 104 4.40 7.42 -19.10
N TRP A 105 3.16 6.91 -19.11
CA TRP A 105 2.83 5.58 -18.57
C TRP A 105 1.74 4.89 -19.37
N VAL A 106 1.58 3.58 -19.15
CA VAL A 106 0.44 2.81 -19.65
C VAL A 106 -0.66 2.84 -18.60
N ASP A 107 -1.84 3.27 -19.00
CA ASP A 107 -3.00 3.48 -18.14
C ASP A 107 -4.14 2.55 -18.51
N TYR A 108 -4.65 1.81 -17.55
CA TYR A 108 -5.71 0.81 -17.72
C TYR A 108 -7.06 1.26 -17.16
N ARG A 109 -7.23 2.56 -16.86
CA ARG A 109 -8.48 3.11 -16.29
C ARG A 109 -9.69 2.97 -17.23
N PHE A 110 -9.48 2.94 -18.52
CA PHE A 110 -10.56 3.03 -19.51
C PHE A 110 -10.80 1.71 -20.21
N ASP A 111 -9.80 0.90 -20.35
CA ASP A 111 -9.90 -0.48 -20.85
C ASP A 111 -8.76 -1.37 -20.32
N GLU A 112 -8.91 -2.69 -20.45
CA GLU A 112 -7.92 -3.68 -20.01
C GLU A 112 -6.70 -3.78 -20.92
N GLN A 113 -6.67 -3.06 -22.05
CA GLN A 113 -5.62 -3.17 -23.05
C GLN A 113 -4.54 -2.12 -22.88
N GLY A 114 -4.86 -1.01 -22.21
CA GLY A 114 -3.97 0.07 -21.83
C GLY A 114 -3.88 1.19 -22.87
N ASP A 115 -3.93 2.40 -22.38
CA ASP A 115 -3.82 3.69 -23.08
C ASP A 115 -2.50 4.38 -22.71
N ILE A 116 -2.08 5.39 -23.48
CA ILE A 116 -0.85 6.15 -23.16
C ILE A 116 -1.22 7.52 -22.59
N PHE A 117 -0.71 7.81 -21.39
CA PHE A 117 -0.87 9.08 -20.69
C PHE A 117 0.48 9.74 -20.44
N LEU A 118 0.44 11.05 -20.20
CA LEU A 118 1.61 11.89 -19.92
C LEU A 118 1.29 12.88 -18.80
N GLN A 119 2.26 13.06 -17.90
CA GLN A 119 2.32 14.18 -16.96
C GLN A 119 3.66 14.90 -17.11
N HIS A 120 3.71 16.17 -16.77
CA HIS A 120 4.92 16.95 -16.63
C HIS A 120 4.98 17.52 -15.21
N LEU A 121 6.04 17.20 -14.47
CA LEU A 121 6.30 17.77 -13.16
C LEU A 121 7.35 18.88 -13.28
N ASP A 122 7.16 19.97 -12.56
CA ASP A 122 8.15 21.05 -12.46
C ASP A 122 9.33 20.64 -11.53
N SER A 123 10.26 21.56 -11.33
CA SER A 123 11.44 21.34 -10.47
C SER A 123 11.09 21.10 -8.99
N ASN A 124 9.87 21.43 -8.54
CA ASN A 124 9.38 21.23 -7.18
C ASN A 124 8.50 19.97 -7.05
N GLY A 125 8.24 19.27 -8.15
CA GLY A 125 7.36 18.09 -8.17
C GLY A 125 5.88 18.42 -8.37
N GLU A 126 5.54 19.67 -8.71
CA GLU A 126 4.16 20.08 -8.98
C GLU A 126 3.76 19.73 -10.42
N THR A 127 2.53 19.31 -10.62
CA THR A 127 1.99 18.95 -11.94
C THR A 127 1.80 20.19 -12.82
N LEU A 128 2.21 20.12 -14.08
CA LEU A 128 2.08 21.19 -15.08
C LEU A 128 1.01 20.91 -16.14
N LEU A 129 0.56 19.67 -16.27
CA LEU A 129 -0.58 19.27 -17.10
C LEU A 129 -1.84 19.10 -16.24
N ASP A 130 -2.94 18.65 -16.84
CA ASP A 130 -4.16 18.36 -16.10
C ASP A 130 -3.87 17.39 -14.94
N ASP A 131 -4.60 17.53 -13.83
CA ASP A 131 -4.51 16.63 -12.70
C ASP A 131 -4.60 15.17 -13.22
N HIS A 132 -3.63 14.32 -12.80
CA HIS A 132 -3.51 12.91 -13.23
C HIS A 132 -3.15 12.70 -14.71
N GLY A 133 -2.64 13.73 -15.40
CA GLY A 133 -2.08 13.65 -16.74
C GLY A 133 -3.09 13.74 -17.88
N VAL A 134 -2.55 13.85 -19.09
CA VAL A 134 -3.31 13.98 -20.35
C VAL A 134 -3.15 12.73 -21.22
N ALA A 135 -4.20 12.34 -21.92
CA ALA A 135 -4.17 11.21 -22.85
C ALA A 135 -3.39 11.57 -24.13
N LEU A 136 -2.35 10.79 -24.43
CA LEU A 136 -1.65 10.83 -25.72
C LEU A 136 -2.28 9.86 -26.72
N ALA A 137 -2.69 8.69 -26.27
CA ALA A 137 -3.48 7.73 -27.03
C ALA A 137 -4.53 7.11 -26.12
N GLN A 138 -5.79 7.30 -26.49
CA GLN A 138 -6.95 6.69 -25.84
C GLN A 138 -7.89 6.20 -26.96
N VAL A 139 -7.54 5.06 -27.52
CA VAL A 139 -8.21 4.46 -28.68
C VAL A 139 -8.36 2.95 -28.47
N GLU A 140 -9.38 2.37 -29.11
CA GLU A 140 -9.60 0.93 -29.03
C GLU A 140 -8.34 0.15 -29.45
N GLY A 141 -7.96 -0.88 -28.68
CA GLY A 141 -6.80 -1.71 -28.90
C GLY A 141 -5.64 -1.37 -27.95
N LYS A 142 -4.63 -2.21 -27.94
CA LYS A 142 -3.53 -2.16 -26.97
C LYS A 142 -2.50 -1.10 -27.37
N GLN A 143 -2.19 -0.15 -26.45
CA GLN A 143 -1.10 0.80 -26.57
C GLN A 143 -0.11 0.57 -25.42
N ILE A 144 1.13 0.22 -25.75
CA ILE A 144 2.17 -0.16 -24.77
C ILE A 144 3.57 0.19 -25.28
N THR A 145 4.59 -0.15 -24.52
CA THR A 145 6.02 -0.04 -24.91
C THR A 145 6.40 1.40 -25.29
N ILE A 146 6.33 2.29 -24.34
CA ILE A 146 6.64 3.70 -24.50
C ILE A 146 8.16 3.90 -24.66
N ASN A 147 8.54 4.78 -25.60
CA ASN A 147 9.90 5.28 -25.72
C ASN A 147 9.85 6.81 -25.84
N MET A 148 10.81 7.50 -25.21
CA MET A 148 10.85 8.96 -25.18
C MET A 148 12.25 9.48 -25.46
N CYS A 149 12.34 10.64 -26.13
CA CYS A 149 13.57 11.43 -26.19
C CYS A 149 13.25 12.93 -26.22
N THR A 150 14.16 13.77 -25.74
CA THR A 150 14.03 15.24 -25.75
C THR A 150 14.16 15.79 -27.17
N ASP A 151 13.50 16.92 -27.45
CA ASP A 151 13.66 17.71 -28.68
C ASP A 151 14.77 18.76 -28.61
N SER A 152 15.48 18.88 -27.48
CA SER A 152 16.45 19.93 -27.15
C SER A 152 15.91 21.35 -27.04
N LEU A 153 14.60 21.54 -27.10
CA LEU A 153 13.92 22.83 -26.95
C LEU A 153 13.05 22.87 -25.67
N GLY A 154 13.15 21.85 -24.82
CA GLY A 154 12.32 21.68 -23.62
C GLY A 154 11.05 20.87 -23.84
N GLY A 155 10.85 20.30 -25.03
CA GLY A 155 9.78 19.37 -25.35
C GLY A 155 10.27 17.93 -25.50
N VAL A 156 9.36 17.02 -25.87
CA VAL A 156 9.60 15.58 -25.89
C VAL A 156 8.93 14.90 -27.08
N PHE A 157 9.66 13.97 -27.72
CA PHE A 157 9.12 12.99 -28.63
C PHE A 157 8.74 11.73 -27.88
N ILE A 158 7.56 11.20 -28.15
CA ILE A 158 7.03 10.01 -27.49
C ILE A 158 6.53 9.06 -28.58
N THR A 159 6.92 7.79 -28.51
CA THR A 159 6.45 6.74 -29.42
C THR A 159 6.01 5.52 -28.62
N TRP A 160 5.05 4.78 -29.14
CA TRP A 160 4.54 3.56 -28.53
C TRP A 160 4.19 2.50 -29.57
N GLN A 161 4.04 1.29 -29.10
CA GLN A 161 3.54 0.16 -29.86
C GLN A 161 2.02 0.16 -29.76
N ASP A 162 1.33 0.07 -30.91
CA ASP A 162 -0.11 0.26 -31.02
C ASP A 162 -0.77 -0.88 -31.80
N LYS A 163 -1.78 -1.48 -31.23
CA LYS A 163 -2.53 -2.60 -31.83
C LYS A 163 -3.99 -2.24 -32.13
N ARG A 164 -4.28 -0.97 -32.41
CA ARG A 164 -5.64 -0.53 -32.79
C ARG A 164 -6.19 -1.18 -34.04
N SER A 165 -5.32 -1.72 -34.91
CA SER A 165 -5.72 -2.52 -36.06
C SER A 165 -6.38 -3.85 -35.70
N GLY A 166 -6.11 -4.36 -34.48
CA GLY A 166 -6.54 -5.68 -34.02
C GLY A 166 -5.80 -6.87 -34.65
N ILE A 167 -4.85 -6.62 -35.56
CA ILE A 167 -4.14 -7.66 -36.34
C ILE A 167 -2.67 -7.74 -35.91
N ASP A 168 -1.94 -6.68 -36.09
CA ASP A 168 -0.50 -6.55 -35.86
C ASP A 168 -0.16 -5.32 -35.05
N ASP A 169 1.08 -5.27 -34.56
CA ASP A 169 1.60 -4.15 -33.81
C ASP A 169 2.20 -3.13 -34.76
N ASP A 170 1.72 -1.91 -34.76
CA ASP A 170 2.18 -0.75 -35.47
C ASP A 170 2.96 0.21 -34.56
N ILE A 171 3.59 1.24 -35.09
CA ILE A 171 4.25 2.29 -34.33
C ILE A 171 3.53 3.62 -34.51
N TYR A 172 3.06 4.18 -33.42
CA TYR A 172 2.50 5.52 -33.31
C TYR A 172 3.34 6.41 -32.42
N GLY A 173 3.12 7.70 -32.49
CA GLY A 173 3.80 8.64 -31.61
C GLY A 173 3.20 10.02 -31.64
N THR A 174 3.74 10.89 -30.79
CA THR A 174 3.42 12.30 -30.71
C THR A 174 4.63 13.12 -30.32
N HIS A 175 4.58 14.41 -30.52
CA HIS A 175 5.50 15.39 -29.97
C HIS A 175 4.73 16.32 -29.05
N VAL A 176 5.31 16.62 -27.89
CA VAL A 176 4.81 17.59 -26.91
C VAL A 176 5.85 18.68 -26.77
N SER A 177 5.45 19.93 -27.07
CA SER A 177 6.35 21.08 -26.96
C SER A 177 6.58 21.50 -25.51
N ALA A 178 7.54 22.40 -25.28
CA ALA A 178 7.77 23.02 -23.95
C ALA A 178 6.55 23.81 -23.44
N ASP A 179 5.70 24.29 -24.34
CA ASP A 179 4.43 24.99 -24.02
C ASP A 179 3.23 24.01 -23.92
N HIS A 180 3.48 22.71 -23.88
CA HIS A 180 2.50 21.63 -23.79
C HIS A 180 1.55 21.47 -24.99
N GLU A 181 1.93 21.99 -26.17
CA GLU A 181 1.20 21.74 -27.39
C GLU A 181 1.46 20.29 -27.86
N ILE A 182 0.40 19.49 -27.98
CA ILE A 182 0.45 18.06 -28.32
C ILE A 182 0.08 17.89 -29.80
N VAL A 183 0.92 17.21 -30.57
CA VAL A 183 0.62 16.84 -31.94
C VAL A 183 -0.35 15.64 -31.96
N SER A 184 -1.60 15.86 -32.46
CA SER A 184 -2.64 14.82 -32.52
C SER A 184 -3.04 14.22 -31.16
N PRO A 185 -3.56 15.06 -30.23
CA PRO A 185 -3.89 14.63 -28.88
C PRO A 185 -4.94 13.51 -28.87
N GLY A 186 -4.77 12.53 -27.96
CA GLY A 186 -5.71 11.42 -27.76
C GLY A 186 -5.67 10.31 -28.79
N SER A 187 -4.89 10.46 -29.88
CA SER A 187 -4.79 9.43 -30.92
C SER A 187 -3.38 9.15 -31.44
N GLY A 188 -2.44 10.09 -31.26
CA GLY A 188 -1.13 10.05 -31.89
C GLY A 188 -1.12 10.07 -33.41
N VAL A 189 0.08 10.13 -33.97
CA VAL A 189 0.36 10.10 -35.42
C VAL A 189 0.91 8.73 -35.80
N PRO A 190 0.43 8.08 -36.87
CA PRO A 190 1.03 6.85 -37.37
C PRO A 190 2.45 7.12 -37.90
N ILE A 191 3.44 6.42 -37.40
CA ILE A 191 4.83 6.50 -37.85
C ILE A 191 5.14 5.36 -38.82
N VAL A 192 4.71 4.15 -38.47
CA VAL A 192 4.83 2.97 -39.30
C VAL A 192 3.56 2.15 -39.16
N VAL A 193 2.88 1.92 -40.30
CA VAL A 193 1.67 1.10 -40.39
C VAL A 193 1.82 0.20 -41.61
N GLU A 194 2.30 -1.02 -41.40
CA GLU A 194 2.57 -2.02 -42.46
C GLU A 194 2.13 -3.40 -41.97
N GLY A 195 1.97 -4.34 -42.88
CA GLY A 195 1.65 -5.72 -42.54
C GLY A 195 2.79 -6.39 -41.74
N GLY A 196 2.44 -7.20 -40.77
CA GLY A 196 3.38 -7.79 -39.81
C GLY A 196 3.68 -6.87 -38.63
N ASN A 197 4.33 -7.39 -37.61
CA ASN A 197 4.58 -6.61 -36.39
C ASN A 197 5.75 -5.64 -36.55
N GLN A 198 5.57 -4.41 -36.10
CA GLN A 198 6.61 -3.40 -35.94
C GLN A 198 6.82 -3.12 -34.45
N ASN A 199 7.97 -3.54 -33.95
CA ASN A 199 8.29 -3.39 -32.52
C ASN A 199 9.31 -2.27 -32.31
N ALA A 200 8.85 -1.08 -31.89
CA ALA A 200 9.72 0.03 -31.54
C ALA A 200 10.67 -0.37 -30.40
N LYS A 201 11.99 -0.11 -30.60
CA LYS A 201 13.01 -0.48 -29.60
C LYS A 201 13.79 0.70 -29.08
N THR A 202 13.83 1.80 -29.81
CA THR A 202 14.56 2.97 -29.40
C THR A 202 14.08 4.21 -30.17
N ILE A 203 14.04 5.34 -29.46
CA ILE A 203 13.96 6.68 -30.03
C ILE A 203 15.04 7.53 -29.39
N GLU A 204 15.75 8.30 -30.19
CA GLU A 204 16.86 9.14 -29.73
C GLU A 204 16.82 10.50 -30.43
N TYR A 205 17.25 11.54 -29.72
CA TYR A 205 17.48 12.84 -30.32
C TYR A 205 18.45 12.74 -31.48
N ALA A 206 18.13 13.35 -32.62
CA ALA A 206 18.88 13.22 -33.87
C ALA A 206 19.51 14.53 -34.34
N GLY A 207 19.51 15.58 -33.50
CA GLY A 207 19.97 16.92 -33.85
C GLY A 207 18.88 17.79 -34.52
N GLY A 208 18.98 19.12 -34.41
CA GLY A 208 18.07 20.05 -35.11
C GLY A 208 16.60 19.94 -34.74
N SER A 209 16.27 19.55 -33.54
CA SER A 209 14.91 19.26 -33.03
C SER A 209 14.22 18.12 -33.80
N GLU A 210 14.98 17.09 -34.11
CA GLU A 210 14.51 15.87 -34.77
C GLU A 210 14.83 14.64 -33.92
N ALA A 211 14.09 13.57 -34.11
CA ALA A 211 14.30 12.28 -33.47
C ALA A 211 14.61 11.19 -34.51
N PHE A 212 15.41 10.20 -34.11
CA PHE A 212 15.65 8.97 -34.87
C PHE A 212 15.04 7.80 -34.11
N ILE A 213 14.16 7.06 -34.79
CA ILE A 213 13.55 5.83 -34.26
C ILE A 213 14.07 4.62 -35.03
N ALA A 214 14.34 3.51 -34.32
CA ALA A 214 14.66 2.23 -34.93
C ALA A 214 13.81 1.12 -34.32
N TRP A 215 13.40 0.15 -35.18
CA TRP A 215 12.50 -0.90 -34.77
C TRP A 215 12.85 -2.24 -35.43
N VAL A 216 12.27 -3.30 -34.88
CA VAL A 216 12.25 -4.63 -35.51
C VAL A 216 10.99 -4.72 -36.33
N ASP A 217 11.12 -5.11 -37.59
CA ASP A 217 10.06 -5.14 -38.59
C ASP A 217 9.88 -6.55 -39.20
N SER A 218 8.67 -7.06 -39.17
CA SER A 218 8.36 -8.38 -39.72
C SER A 218 7.49 -8.31 -41.00
N ARG A 219 7.51 -7.16 -41.73
CA ARG A 219 6.69 -6.97 -42.96
C ARG A 219 7.03 -7.91 -44.06
N GLU A 220 8.26 -8.42 -44.18
CA GLU A 220 8.73 -9.27 -45.25
C GLU A 220 8.64 -10.78 -44.95
N GLY A 221 8.04 -11.17 -43.80
CA GLY A 221 7.75 -12.59 -43.53
C GLY A 221 8.43 -13.20 -42.31
N ALA A 222 9.10 -14.35 -42.44
CA ALA A 222 9.56 -15.12 -41.29
C ALA A 222 10.78 -14.53 -40.56
N ASN A 223 11.62 -13.77 -41.26
CA ASN A 223 12.77 -13.10 -40.67
C ASN A 223 12.39 -11.66 -40.31
N ALA A 224 12.88 -11.21 -39.16
CA ALA A 224 12.69 -9.84 -38.70
C ALA A 224 13.91 -9.00 -39.11
N ASP A 225 13.66 -7.85 -39.68
CA ASP A 225 14.67 -6.89 -40.14
C ASP A 225 14.74 -5.68 -39.20
N VAL A 226 15.80 -4.90 -39.27
CA VAL A 226 15.93 -3.62 -38.60
C VAL A 226 15.66 -2.48 -39.56
N TYR A 227 14.68 -1.65 -39.24
CA TYR A 227 14.31 -0.43 -39.96
C TYR A 227 14.55 0.82 -39.09
N GLY A 228 14.64 1.97 -39.76
CA GLY A 228 14.77 3.26 -39.11
C GLY A 228 14.00 4.39 -39.82
N GLN A 229 13.60 5.40 -39.03
CA GLN A 229 12.96 6.61 -39.53
C GLN A 229 13.46 7.82 -38.73
N ARG A 230 13.49 8.97 -39.37
CA ARG A 230 13.79 10.24 -38.75
C ARG A 230 12.52 11.07 -38.72
N LEU A 231 12.22 11.72 -37.60
CA LEU A 231 10.99 12.46 -37.38
C LEU A 231 11.29 13.93 -37.04
N ASN A 232 10.50 14.83 -37.58
CA ASN A 232 10.47 16.23 -37.16
C ASN A 232 9.47 16.48 -36.03
N ILE A 233 9.40 17.69 -35.46
CA ILE A 233 8.46 18.07 -34.41
C ILE A 233 6.97 17.98 -34.79
N ALA A 234 6.65 17.91 -36.07
CA ALA A 234 5.30 17.63 -36.53
C ALA A 234 4.99 16.12 -36.67
N MET A 235 5.93 15.27 -36.24
CA MET A 235 5.88 13.82 -36.36
C MET A 235 5.88 13.33 -37.82
N GLU A 236 6.34 14.13 -38.74
CA GLU A 236 6.48 13.72 -40.14
C GLU A 236 7.78 12.92 -40.37
N GLY A 237 7.69 11.81 -41.07
CA GLY A 237 8.86 11.01 -41.49
C GLY A 237 9.71 11.78 -42.49
N LEU A 238 11.01 11.87 -42.24
CA LEU A 238 11.97 12.56 -43.09
C LEU A 238 12.68 11.61 -44.09
N PHE A 239 12.59 10.31 -43.89
CA PHE A 239 13.00 9.29 -44.84
C PHE A 239 11.80 8.86 -45.70
N GLN A 240 11.95 7.74 -46.38
CA GLN A 240 10.86 7.11 -47.13
C GLN A 240 9.68 6.79 -46.20
N ASP A 241 8.43 6.84 -46.70
CA ASP A 241 7.24 6.43 -45.95
C ASP A 241 7.45 5.03 -45.36
N ASN A 242 7.06 4.86 -44.08
CA ASN A 242 7.26 3.64 -43.27
C ASN A 242 8.73 3.21 -43.08
N GLY A 243 9.67 4.15 -43.19
CA GLY A 243 11.08 4.02 -42.90
C GLY A 243 11.94 3.33 -43.99
N ILE A 244 13.23 3.25 -43.71
CA ILE A 244 14.23 2.62 -44.56
C ILE A 244 14.82 1.37 -43.87
N PRO A 245 15.18 0.29 -44.63
CA PRO A 245 15.88 -0.84 -44.06
C PRO A 245 17.32 -0.42 -43.67
N ILE A 246 17.70 -0.71 -42.44
CA ILE A 246 19.06 -0.54 -41.90
C ILE A 246 19.84 -1.85 -42.04
N ALA A 247 19.21 -2.94 -41.65
CA ALA A 247 19.73 -4.29 -41.83
C ALA A 247 18.56 -5.18 -42.27
N SER A 248 18.77 -5.83 -43.39
CA SER A 248 17.80 -6.77 -44.00
C SER A 248 18.59 -7.83 -44.76
N THR A 249 18.77 -8.98 -44.13
CA THR A 249 19.52 -10.11 -44.68
C THR A 249 18.65 -11.39 -44.61
N ASP A 250 19.21 -12.53 -44.99
CA ASP A 250 18.54 -13.82 -44.83
C ASP A 250 18.50 -14.31 -43.37
N GLU A 251 19.16 -13.58 -42.43
CA GLU A 251 19.20 -13.87 -41.02
C GLU A 251 18.17 -13.01 -40.26
N GLN A 252 17.98 -13.23 -38.97
CA GLN A 252 17.17 -12.36 -38.12
C GLN A 252 17.99 -11.19 -37.57
N GLU A 253 17.51 -9.97 -37.74
CA GLU A 253 18.09 -8.77 -37.16
C GLU A 253 17.18 -8.26 -36.00
N LEU A 254 17.74 -8.27 -34.82
CA LEU A 254 16.97 -8.03 -33.58
C LEU A 254 17.65 -7.03 -32.64
N LYS A 255 16.88 -6.54 -31.70
CA LYS A 255 17.38 -5.68 -30.61
C LYS A 255 18.15 -4.43 -31.09
N PRO A 256 17.63 -3.65 -32.05
CA PRO A 256 18.29 -2.42 -32.43
C PRO A 256 18.38 -1.45 -31.24
N ARG A 257 19.51 -0.73 -31.19
CA ARG A 257 19.70 0.40 -30.26
C ARG A 257 20.40 1.49 -31.03
N ALA A 258 19.96 2.72 -30.85
CA ALA A 258 20.53 3.86 -31.53
C ALA A 258 20.99 4.93 -30.54
N THR A 259 21.86 5.80 -31.01
CA THR A 259 22.20 7.03 -30.31
C THR A 259 22.67 8.08 -31.32
N PHE A 260 22.50 9.34 -30.99
CA PHE A 260 23.04 10.46 -31.76
C PHE A 260 24.57 10.58 -31.55
N VAL A 261 25.31 10.82 -32.62
CA VAL A 261 26.78 11.02 -32.54
C VAL A 261 27.13 12.51 -32.51
N GLN A 262 27.06 13.17 -33.63
CA GLN A 262 27.21 14.62 -33.76
C GLN A 262 26.68 15.13 -35.12
N GLY A 263 26.43 16.43 -35.20
CA GLY A 263 25.93 17.04 -36.44
C GLY A 263 24.51 16.50 -36.75
N THR A 264 24.39 15.62 -37.70
CA THR A 264 23.13 14.97 -38.11
C THR A 264 23.29 13.45 -38.24
N THR A 265 24.33 12.87 -37.63
CA THR A 265 24.64 11.43 -37.74
C THR A 265 24.15 10.67 -36.54
N SER A 266 23.41 9.60 -36.79
CA SER A 266 23.00 8.62 -35.79
C SER A 266 23.87 7.35 -35.89
N PHE A 267 24.09 6.70 -34.75
CA PHE A 267 24.76 5.40 -34.66
C PHE A 267 23.71 4.34 -34.28
N ILE A 268 23.73 3.21 -34.94
CA ILE A 268 22.84 2.09 -34.62
C ILE A 268 23.63 0.81 -34.42
N THR A 269 23.24 -0.02 -33.50
CA THR A 269 23.75 -1.38 -33.27
C THR A 269 22.60 -2.36 -33.17
N TRP A 270 22.81 -3.61 -33.58
CA TRP A 270 21.83 -4.69 -33.55
C TRP A 270 22.47 -6.06 -33.35
N LYS A 271 21.66 -7.04 -33.01
CA LYS A 271 21.98 -8.46 -33.00
C LYS A 271 21.56 -9.05 -34.36
N GLU A 272 22.44 -9.78 -35.03
CA GLU A 272 22.14 -10.53 -36.27
C GLU A 272 22.41 -12.02 -36.09
N GLY A 273 21.48 -12.89 -36.55
CA GLY A 273 21.52 -14.34 -36.41
C GLY A 273 20.95 -14.85 -35.08
N ASP A 274 20.66 -16.14 -35.02
CA ASP A 274 20.12 -16.85 -33.88
C ASP A 274 21.17 -17.62 -33.07
N GLU A 275 21.53 -18.85 -33.54
CA GLU A 275 22.43 -19.77 -32.83
C GLU A 275 23.88 -19.26 -32.78
N ASN A 276 24.32 -18.51 -33.78
CA ASN A 276 25.66 -17.92 -33.88
C ASN A 276 25.61 -16.40 -33.97
N SER A 277 24.72 -15.80 -33.17
CA SER A 277 24.46 -14.37 -33.29
C SER A 277 25.68 -13.53 -33.03
N LYS A 278 25.76 -12.39 -33.74
CA LYS A 278 26.81 -11.38 -33.66
C LYS A 278 26.17 -10.02 -33.45
N VAL A 279 26.91 -9.13 -32.82
CA VAL A 279 26.56 -7.70 -32.68
C VAL A 279 27.27 -6.92 -33.78
N TYR A 280 26.48 -6.20 -34.54
CA TYR A 280 26.92 -5.29 -35.60
C TYR A 280 26.54 -3.85 -35.27
N TYR A 281 27.20 -2.90 -35.93
CA TYR A 281 26.89 -1.48 -35.84
C TYR A 281 27.11 -0.76 -37.16
N GLN A 282 26.53 0.43 -37.29
CA GLN A 282 26.62 1.28 -38.48
C GLN A 282 26.28 2.73 -38.16
N HIS A 283 26.78 3.67 -39.01
CA HIS A 283 26.36 5.06 -38.94
C HIS A 283 25.34 5.38 -40.05
N ILE A 284 24.43 6.28 -39.75
CA ILE A 284 23.38 6.75 -40.65
C ILE A 284 23.38 8.27 -40.64
N ASP A 285 23.45 8.89 -41.86
CA ASP A 285 23.42 10.32 -41.96
C ASP A 285 22.00 10.90 -41.93
N HIS A 286 21.91 12.24 -42.08
CA HIS A 286 20.66 12.97 -42.09
C HIS A 286 19.70 12.50 -43.21
N ASP A 287 20.23 12.13 -44.37
CA ASP A 287 19.45 11.74 -45.56
C ASP A 287 19.12 10.23 -45.60
N GLY A 288 19.46 9.49 -44.49
CA GLY A 288 19.27 8.05 -44.41
C GLY A 288 20.33 7.26 -45.18
N LEU A 289 21.38 7.90 -45.65
CA LEU A 289 22.49 7.21 -46.28
C LEU A 289 23.35 6.52 -45.24
N VAL A 290 23.51 5.28 -45.40
CA VAL A 290 24.39 4.44 -44.58
C VAL A 290 25.85 4.74 -44.95
N PHE A 291 26.60 5.33 -44.00
CA PHE A 291 27.99 5.80 -44.28
C PHE A 291 28.95 4.67 -44.64
N ASP A 292 28.69 3.50 -44.08
CA ASP A 292 29.63 2.39 -44.05
C ASP A 292 29.00 1.04 -44.31
N VAL A 293 29.82 0.06 -44.68
CA VAL A 293 29.45 -1.34 -44.57
C VAL A 293 29.28 -1.68 -43.09
N LYS A 294 28.25 -2.45 -42.73
CA LYS A 294 28.06 -2.92 -41.35
C LYS A 294 29.39 -3.50 -40.79
N ARG A 295 29.72 -3.13 -39.57
CA ARG A 295 30.95 -3.54 -38.85
C ARG A 295 30.60 -4.43 -37.67
N SER A 296 31.37 -5.48 -37.45
CA SER A 296 31.26 -6.28 -36.21
C SER A 296 31.84 -5.54 -35.02
N ILE A 297 31.16 -5.66 -33.87
CA ILE A 297 31.63 -5.03 -32.62
C ILE A 297 32.91 -5.66 -32.07
N SER A 298 33.15 -6.92 -32.39
CA SER A 298 34.30 -7.77 -32.03
C SER A 298 34.65 -8.76 -33.12
N ASP A 299 35.94 -9.12 -33.26
CA ASP A 299 36.39 -10.15 -34.18
C ASP A 299 36.23 -11.57 -33.58
N ASN A 300 35.82 -11.69 -32.30
CA ASN A 300 35.66 -12.97 -31.62
C ASN A 300 34.52 -13.80 -32.24
N ALA A 301 34.76 -15.12 -32.32
CA ALA A 301 33.80 -16.05 -32.93
C ALA A 301 32.64 -16.45 -32.00
N ALA A 302 32.71 -16.18 -30.69
CA ALA A 302 31.67 -16.55 -29.73
C ALA A 302 30.33 -15.84 -29.97
N LEU A 303 29.24 -16.37 -29.46
CA LEU A 303 27.91 -15.80 -29.52
C LEU A 303 27.86 -14.44 -28.81
N GLN A 304 27.23 -13.45 -29.45
CA GLN A 304 27.07 -12.09 -28.94
C GLN A 304 25.60 -11.69 -29.01
N THR A 305 25.13 -10.99 -27.96
CA THR A 305 23.71 -10.60 -27.86
C THR A 305 23.51 -9.37 -27.01
N ALA A 306 22.25 -8.89 -26.93
CA ALA A 306 21.79 -7.82 -26.08
C ALA A 306 22.60 -6.53 -26.13
N PRO A 307 22.84 -5.95 -27.33
CA PRO A 307 23.60 -4.70 -27.43
C PRO A 307 22.86 -3.54 -26.74
N ARG A 308 23.65 -2.66 -26.13
CA ARG A 308 23.22 -1.36 -25.62
C ARG A 308 24.21 -0.30 -26.08
N VAL A 309 23.75 0.93 -26.19
CA VAL A 309 24.58 2.01 -26.71
C VAL A 309 24.36 3.27 -25.88
N LYS A 310 25.42 4.03 -25.67
CA LYS A 310 25.40 5.38 -25.09
C LYS A 310 26.40 6.26 -25.80
N ARG A 311 26.03 7.52 -26.00
CA ARG A 311 26.90 8.53 -26.55
C ARG A 311 27.95 8.98 -25.53
N GLY A 312 29.19 9.15 -25.96
CA GLY A 312 30.23 9.85 -25.24
C GLY A 312 30.26 11.35 -25.56
N THR A 313 31.08 12.11 -24.83
CA THR A 313 31.13 13.58 -24.91
C THR A 313 31.77 14.14 -26.17
N ASN A 314 32.67 13.40 -26.79
CA ASN A 314 33.46 13.83 -27.98
C ASN A 314 32.92 13.25 -29.29
N GLY A 315 31.65 12.79 -29.32
CA GLY A 315 31.11 12.07 -30.45
C GLY A 315 31.53 10.61 -30.53
N ASP A 316 32.27 10.11 -29.54
CA ASP A 316 32.51 8.70 -29.34
C ASP A 316 31.20 8.02 -28.94
N VAL A 317 31.11 6.72 -29.19
CA VAL A 317 29.99 5.87 -28.82
C VAL A 317 30.50 4.70 -27.99
N PHE A 318 29.84 4.39 -26.89
CA PHE A 318 30.10 3.20 -26.11
C PHE A 318 29.02 2.15 -26.37
N VAL A 319 29.46 0.95 -26.69
CA VAL A 319 28.57 -0.21 -26.92
C VAL A 319 28.86 -1.27 -25.88
N ASN A 320 27.82 -1.72 -25.20
CA ASN A 320 27.86 -2.89 -24.33
C ASN A 320 27.19 -4.06 -25.03
N TRP A 321 27.68 -5.26 -24.81
CA TRP A 321 27.02 -6.51 -25.24
C TRP A 321 27.34 -7.67 -24.30
N LYS A 322 26.50 -8.68 -24.31
CA LYS A 322 26.76 -9.98 -23.69
C LYS A 322 27.53 -10.88 -24.67
N ASP A 323 28.66 -11.41 -24.23
CA ASP A 323 29.58 -12.22 -25.03
C ASP A 323 29.87 -13.56 -24.33
N LEU A 324 29.75 -14.68 -25.06
CA LEU A 324 29.91 -16.02 -24.49
C LEU A 324 31.33 -16.59 -24.69
N ARG A 325 32.35 -15.72 -24.89
CA ARG A 325 33.72 -16.15 -25.15
C ARG A 325 34.42 -16.79 -23.94
N ASP A 326 34.19 -16.26 -22.77
CA ASP A 326 34.82 -16.66 -21.50
C ASP A 326 33.84 -17.52 -20.67
N ASP A 327 32.57 -17.21 -20.66
CA ASP A 327 31.50 -18.00 -20.09
C ASP A 327 30.49 -18.45 -21.17
N PRO A 328 30.51 -19.73 -21.59
CA PRO A 328 29.61 -20.23 -22.64
C PRO A 328 28.17 -20.49 -22.16
N ILE A 329 27.86 -20.39 -20.86
CA ILE A 329 26.53 -20.64 -20.30
C ILE A 329 25.83 -19.32 -20.07
N ASP A 330 26.37 -18.50 -19.19
CA ASP A 330 25.74 -17.25 -18.76
C ASP A 330 26.28 -16.02 -19.52
N GLY A 331 27.51 -16.08 -20.04
CA GLY A 331 28.15 -15.02 -20.80
C GLY A 331 28.47 -13.78 -19.98
N ASP A 332 29.49 -13.04 -20.38
CA ASP A 332 30.00 -11.87 -19.71
C ASP A 332 29.60 -10.56 -20.38
N GLN A 333 29.65 -9.47 -19.63
CA GLN A 333 29.40 -8.13 -20.14
C GLN A 333 30.70 -7.52 -20.68
N TYR A 334 30.70 -7.20 -21.97
CA TYR A 334 31.79 -6.57 -22.71
C TYR A 334 31.43 -5.17 -23.16
N PHE A 335 32.44 -4.34 -23.29
CA PHE A 335 32.31 -2.94 -23.71
C PHE A 335 33.29 -2.60 -24.83
N GLN A 336 32.85 -1.79 -25.78
CA GLN A 336 33.68 -1.21 -26.82
C GLN A 336 33.45 0.28 -26.93
N LYS A 337 34.49 1.01 -27.19
CA LYS A 337 34.47 2.42 -27.54
C LYS A 337 34.68 2.55 -29.05
N ILE A 338 33.77 3.25 -29.72
CA ILE A 338 33.79 3.51 -31.16
C ILE A 338 33.99 5.02 -31.33
N ASP A 339 34.96 5.43 -32.13
CA ASP A 339 35.19 6.83 -32.41
C ASP A 339 34.23 7.38 -33.48
N VAL A 340 34.30 8.68 -33.74
CA VAL A 340 33.46 9.37 -34.73
C VAL A 340 33.62 8.87 -36.16
N ASN A 341 34.69 8.13 -36.47
CA ASN A 341 34.93 7.51 -37.78
C ASN A 341 34.41 6.07 -37.85
N GLY A 342 33.84 5.58 -36.75
CA GLY A 342 33.37 4.21 -36.63
C GLY A 342 34.48 3.20 -36.28
N ASP A 343 35.63 3.62 -35.86
CA ASP A 343 36.75 2.73 -35.55
C ASP A 343 36.74 2.30 -34.06
N ARG A 344 36.91 0.98 -33.84
CA ARG A 344 37.00 0.40 -32.48
C ARG A 344 38.30 0.87 -31.78
N GLN A 345 38.17 1.36 -30.55
CA GLN A 345 39.24 1.90 -29.77
C GLN A 345 39.86 0.92 -28.75
N TRP A 346 39.09 -0.08 -28.32
CA TRP A 346 39.50 -1.05 -27.29
C TRP A 346 39.74 -2.47 -27.83
N SER A 347 40.53 -2.62 -28.89
CA SER A 347 40.85 -3.94 -29.48
C SER A 347 39.57 -4.75 -29.72
N ASP A 348 39.41 -5.90 -29.03
CA ASP A 348 38.28 -6.82 -29.16
C ASP A 348 37.21 -6.67 -28.05
N GLY A 349 37.26 -5.51 -27.38
CA GLY A 349 36.39 -5.13 -26.25
C GLY A 349 37.05 -5.36 -24.89
N VAL A 350 36.48 -4.69 -23.88
CA VAL A 350 36.90 -4.80 -22.47
C VAL A 350 35.81 -5.51 -21.69
N ARG A 351 36.11 -6.62 -21.01
CA ARG A 351 35.24 -7.30 -20.07
C ARG A 351 35.06 -6.41 -18.84
N ILE A 352 33.85 -6.32 -18.28
CA ILE A 352 33.61 -5.44 -17.13
C ILE A 352 34.37 -5.91 -15.89
N ASP A 353 34.44 -7.19 -15.67
CA ASP A 353 35.04 -7.80 -14.51
C ASP A 353 36.01 -8.91 -14.91
N PRO A 354 37.31 -8.86 -14.47
CA PRO A 354 38.25 -9.94 -14.70
C PRO A 354 38.05 -11.18 -13.82
N VAL A 355 37.13 -11.15 -12.83
CA VAL A 355 36.82 -12.28 -11.95
C VAL A 355 35.76 -13.15 -12.62
N ASP A 356 35.91 -14.49 -12.53
CA ASP A 356 34.93 -15.46 -13.01
C ASP A 356 33.73 -15.54 -12.05
N ASP A 357 32.83 -14.56 -12.14
CA ASP A 357 31.55 -14.54 -11.44
C ASP A 357 30.45 -14.22 -12.45
N ILE A 358 29.19 -14.49 -12.09
CA ILE A 358 28.07 -14.24 -12.99
C ILE A 358 27.70 -12.75 -12.93
N ASP A 359 27.81 -12.05 -14.05
CA ASP A 359 27.52 -10.64 -14.20
C ASP A 359 26.24 -10.40 -15.00
N PHE A 360 25.28 -9.66 -14.44
CA PHE A 360 24.00 -9.36 -15.07
C PHE A 360 23.78 -7.84 -15.23
N SER A 361 22.78 -7.51 -16.03
CA SER A 361 22.09 -6.22 -16.03
C SER A 361 22.96 -4.96 -16.04
N ALA A 362 24.13 -4.99 -16.70
CA ALA A 362 25.03 -3.84 -16.72
C ALA A 362 24.35 -2.57 -17.27
N ARG A 363 24.58 -1.46 -16.59
CA ARG A 363 24.19 -0.10 -16.97
C ARG A 363 25.41 0.79 -16.95
N PHE A 364 25.43 1.80 -17.80
CA PHE A 364 26.63 2.62 -17.94
C PHE A 364 26.34 4.07 -18.31
N SER A 365 27.27 4.94 -17.96
CA SER A 365 27.28 6.38 -18.25
C SER A 365 28.68 6.78 -18.74
N ALA A 366 28.74 7.61 -19.76
CA ALA A 366 29.99 8.12 -20.29
C ALA A 366 30.55 9.26 -19.41
N GLY A 367 31.86 9.22 -19.11
CA GLY A 367 32.54 10.32 -18.48
C GLY A 367 33.00 11.41 -19.47
N ASP A 368 33.10 12.65 -19.02
CA ASP A 368 33.54 13.79 -19.86
C ASP A 368 34.99 13.67 -20.35
N ASP A 369 35.78 12.85 -19.70
CA ASP A 369 37.16 12.51 -20.07
C ASP A 369 37.26 11.37 -21.09
N GLY A 370 36.12 10.88 -21.59
CA GLY A 370 36.04 9.76 -22.50
C GLY A 370 36.20 8.40 -21.82
N SER A 371 36.08 8.35 -20.51
CA SER A 371 35.95 7.11 -19.70
C SER A 371 34.52 6.61 -19.71
N LEU A 372 34.33 5.43 -19.16
CA LEU A 372 33.02 4.78 -19.00
C LEU A 372 32.82 4.36 -17.55
N ASN A 373 31.71 4.77 -16.96
CA ASN A 373 31.28 4.32 -15.64
C ASN A 373 30.24 3.21 -15.81
N VAL A 374 30.37 2.11 -15.10
CA VAL A 374 29.49 0.94 -15.22
C VAL A 374 29.05 0.46 -13.86
N ILE A 375 27.76 0.12 -13.73
CA ILE A 375 27.16 -0.53 -12.56
C ILE A 375 26.47 -1.80 -13.04
N TRP A 376 26.55 -2.88 -12.25
CA TRP A 376 25.94 -4.17 -12.62
C TRP A 376 25.58 -5.04 -11.41
N GLU A 377 24.80 -6.06 -11.65
CA GLU A 377 24.49 -7.13 -10.70
C GLU A 377 25.56 -8.22 -10.81
N ARG A 378 25.98 -8.75 -9.66
CA ARG A 378 26.99 -9.82 -9.57
C ARG A 378 26.64 -10.80 -8.49
N GLY A 379 26.74 -12.08 -8.79
CA GLY A 379 26.49 -13.18 -7.87
C GLY A 379 25.46 -14.16 -8.38
N SER A 380 24.93 -15.01 -7.52
CA SER A 380 23.90 -15.99 -7.83
C SER A 380 22.83 -15.98 -6.76
N PHE A 381 21.56 -16.10 -7.19
CA PHE A 381 20.41 -16.09 -6.28
C PHE A 381 20.59 -17.10 -5.12
N PRO A 382 20.29 -16.72 -3.85
CA PRO A 382 19.64 -15.48 -3.42
C PRO A 382 20.58 -14.30 -3.12
N GLU A 383 21.89 -14.49 -3.23
CA GLU A 383 22.90 -13.46 -2.91
C GLU A 383 23.39 -12.82 -4.21
N ILE A 384 22.83 -11.67 -4.55
CA ILE A 384 23.23 -10.83 -5.69
C ILE A 384 23.48 -9.42 -5.19
N ASP A 385 24.66 -8.89 -5.45
CA ASP A 385 25.11 -7.58 -5.03
C ASP A 385 25.26 -6.62 -6.21
N ILE A 386 25.34 -5.34 -5.91
CA ILE A 386 25.59 -4.28 -6.89
C ILE A 386 27.06 -3.84 -6.86
N PHE A 387 27.70 -3.88 -8.02
CA PHE A 387 29.09 -3.50 -8.22
C PHE A 387 29.22 -2.32 -9.20
N TYR A 388 30.31 -1.60 -9.07
CA TYR A 388 30.70 -0.48 -9.92
C TYR A 388 32.15 -0.62 -10.40
N GLN A 389 32.41 -0.19 -11.64
CA GLN A 389 33.74 -0.08 -12.21
C GLN A 389 33.82 1.12 -13.15
N ASN A 390 34.97 1.81 -13.17
CA ASN A 390 35.33 2.77 -14.20
C ASN A 390 36.26 2.12 -15.22
N ILE A 391 35.96 2.32 -16.50
CA ILE A 391 36.86 1.97 -17.61
C ILE A 391 37.40 3.27 -18.20
N THR A 392 38.67 3.49 -18.08
CA THR A 392 39.32 4.70 -18.57
C THR A 392 39.26 4.84 -20.10
N SER A 393 39.51 6.04 -20.62
CA SER A 393 39.42 6.32 -22.05
C SER A 393 40.26 5.40 -22.95
N ASN A 394 41.31 4.78 -22.41
CA ASN A 394 42.19 3.82 -23.11
C ASN A 394 41.78 2.34 -22.91
N GLY A 395 40.68 2.05 -22.20
CA GLY A 395 40.22 0.69 -21.98
C GLY A 395 40.86 -0.03 -20.78
N SER A 396 41.55 0.68 -19.90
CA SER A 396 42.07 0.12 -18.63
C SER A 396 41.07 0.36 -17.50
N TYR A 397 41.09 -0.47 -16.44
CA TYR A 397 40.25 -0.24 -15.26
C TYR A 397 40.72 0.97 -14.47
N GLY A 398 39.80 1.75 -13.94
CA GLY A 398 40.06 2.92 -13.10
C GLY A 398 40.42 2.56 -11.66
N THR A 399 39.95 1.37 -11.21
CA THR A 399 40.25 0.77 -9.90
C THR A 399 40.88 -0.62 -10.11
N ASP A 400 41.69 -1.09 -9.15
CA ASP A 400 42.37 -2.38 -9.24
C ASP A 400 41.35 -3.59 -9.21
N SER A 401 40.18 -3.38 -8.66
CA SER A 401 39.07 -4.33 -8.59
C SER A 401 37.75 -3.61 -8.64
N PRO A 402 36.66 -4.28 -9.05
CA PRO A 402 35.31 -3.73 -8.91
C PRO A 402 34.99 -3.27 -7.48
N VAL A 403 34.27 -2.18 -7.36
CA VAL A 403 33.88 -1.57 -6.10
C VAL A 403 32.46 -2.05 -5.76
N SER A 404 32.25 -2.62 -4.58
CA SER A 404 30.93 -2.96 -4.07
C SER A 404 30.14 -1.69 -3.77
N ILE A 405 28.94 -1.58 -4.29
CA ILE A 405 27.98 -0.50 -4.02
C ILE A 405 26.99 -0.93 -2.95
N SER A 406 26.60 -2.21 -2.96
CA SER A 406 25.81 -2.87 -1.95
C SER A 406 26.35 -4.27 -1.74
N SER A 407 26.36 -4.71 -0.48
CA SER A 407 26.77 -6.05 -0.04
C SER A 407 25.93 -6.50 1.16
N GLU A 408 24.71 -6.04 1.28
CA GLU A 408 23.75 -6.55 2.25
C GLU A 408 23.34 -7.97 1.87
N SER A 409 22.98 -8.77 2.87
CA SER A 409 22.43 -10.11 2.60
C SER A 409 21.12 -10.01 1.85
N GLY A 410 20.96 -10.83 0.81
CA GLY A 410 19.76 -10.87 -0.01
C GLY A 410 19.99 -10.47 -1.45
N TYR A 411 18.93 -10.04 -2.11
CA TYR A 411 18.89 -9.79 -3.53
C TYR A 411 18.83 -8.29 -3.85
N GLN A 412 19.96 -7.74 -4.36
CA GLN A 412 19.98 -6.38 -4.89
C GLN A 412 20.01 -6.44 -6.41
N PHE A 413 19.11 -5.70 -7.08
CA PHE A 413 18.86 -5.89 -8.49
C PHE A 413 18.45 -4.65 -9.26
N ALA A 414 18.44 -4.78 -10.60
CA ALA A 414 18.01 -3.81 -11.59
C ALA A 414 18.67 -2.43 -11.38
N PRO A 415 20.03 -2.35 -11.34
CA PRO A 415 20.73 -1.10 -11.18
C PRO A 415 20.50 -0.15 -12.34
N ILE A 416 20.44 1.13 -12.05
CA ILE A 416 20.42 2.23 -13.01
C ILE A 416 21.57 3.18 -12.65
N LEU A 417 22.35 3.59 -13.63
CA LEU A 417 23.42 4.58 -13.45
C LEU A 417 23.05 5.88 -14.15
N ILE A 418 23.07 6.97 -13.40
CA ILE A 418 22.68 8.28 -13.90
C ILE A 418 23.67 9.37 -13.45
N GLY A 419 23.79 10.41 -14.27
CA GLY A 419 24.65 11.53 -13.96
C GLY A 419 26.06 11.37 -14.49
N ASN A 420 26.98 12.18 -13.97
CA ASN A 420 28.36 12.30 -14.40
C ASN A 420 29.28 12.34 -13.16
N ILE A 421 30.44 11.70 -13.24
CA ILE A 421 31.36 11.59 -12.12
C ILE A 421 31.88 12.97 -11.61
N GLN A 422 31.87 14.00 -12.46
CA GLN A 422 32.32 15.35 -12.10
C GLN A 422 31.22 16.17 -11.40
N THR A 423 29.95 15.97 -11.76
CA THR A 423 28.82 16.76 -11.25
C THR A 423 27.93 15.99 -10.28
N GLY A 424 27.97 14.70 -10.31
CA GLY A 424 27.22 13.76 -9.47
C GLY A 424 26.87 12.51 -10.26
N LEU A 425 27.36 11.37 -9.82
CA LEU A 425 27.05 10.06 -10.39
C LEU A 425 26.31 9.24 -9.34
N PHE A 426 25.12 8.77 -9.70
CA PHE A 426 24.28 8.00 -8.81
C PHE A 426 24.03 6.60 -9.35
N GLY A 427 24.21 5.60 -8.50
CA GLY A 427 23.72 4.24 -8.68
C GLY A 427 22.40 4.07 -7.94
N VAL A 428 21.33 3.75 -8.67
CA VAL A 428 19.99 3.49 -8.12
C VAL A 428 19.67 2.02 -8.31
N TYR A 429 19.24 1.33 -7.28
CA TYR A 429 18.94 -0.11 -7.35
C TYR A 429 17.82 -0.50 -6.40
N ALA A 430 17.22 -1.66 -6.63
CA ALA A 430 16.29 -2.28 -5.71
C ALA A 430 17.03 -3.20 -4.77
N ASP A 431 16.62 -3.22 -3.52
CA ASP A 431 17.13 -4.08 -2.46
C ASP A 431 15.98 -4.87 -1.83
N GLN A 432 16.09 -6.18 -1.81
CA GLN A 432 15.12 -7.09 -1.20
C GLN A 432 15.71 -7.79 0.04
N GLY A 433 16.73 -7.22 0.66
CA GLY A 433 17.36 -7.81 1.85
C GLY A 433 16.47 -7.89 3.07
N SER A 434 15.51 -6.97 3.21
CA SER A 434 14.56 -6.91 4.34
C SER A 434 13.27 -7.71 4.13
N GLY A 435 13.11 -8.38 2.98
CA GLY A 435 11.85 -9.08 2.61
C GLY A 435 10.93 -8.26 1.71
N SER A 436 10.91 -6.94 1.86
CA SER A 436 10.28 -6.00 0.94
C SER A 436 11.31 -5.43 -0.05
N ILE A 437 10.84 -4.79 -1.10
CA ILE A 437 11.71 -4.13 -2.08
C ILE A 437 11.87 -2.66 -1.69
N ASP A 438 13.07 -2.29 -1.28
CA ASP A 438 13.46 -0.91 -1.05
C ASP A 438 14.09 -0.29 -2.30
N LEU A 439 13.89 0.99 -2.50
CA LEU A 439 14.62 1.76 -3.49
C LEU A 439 15.83 2.42 -2.83
N LYS A 440 17.02 1.97 -3.21
CA LYS A 440 18.30 2.47 -2.69
C LYS A 440 19.00 3.35 -3.72
N VAL A 441 19.75 4.32 -3.22
CA VAL A 441 20.57 5.22 -4.03
C VAL A 441 21.93 5.37 -3.40
N GLN A 442 22.99 5.22 -4.18
CA GLN A 442 24.36 5.49 -3.76
C GLN A 442 25.03 6.52 -4.67
N LYS A 443 25.68 7.49 -4.08
CA LYS A 443 26.51 8.45 -4.81
C LYS A 443 27.93 7.91 -4.98
N ILE A 444 28.46 8.01 -6.19
CA ILE A 444 29.83 7.60 -6.52
C ILE A 444 30.69 8.85 -6.70
N GLY A 445 31.78 8.93 -5.95
CA GLY A 445 32.71 10.07 -5.96
C GLY A 445 33.69 10.02 -7.11
N GLN A 446 34.45 11.13 -7.28
CA GLN A 446 35.53 11.24 -8.28
C GLN A 446 36.73 10.31 -8.00
N ASP A 447 36.79 9.76 -6.81
CA ASP A 447 37.73 8.69 -6.42
C ASP A 447 37.20 7.28 -6.76
N PHE A 448 36.05 7.20 -7.44
CA PHE A 448 35.34 5.97 -7.81
C PHE A 448 34.78 5.17 -6.62
N MET A 449 34.65 5.78 -5.45
CA MET A 449 34.18 5.13 -4.24
C MET A 449 32.78 5.62 -3.85
N PRO A 450 31.96 4.77 -3.15
CA PRO A 450 30.72 5.19 -2.54
C PRO A 450 30.95 6.36 -1.57
N GLN A 451 30.05 7.34 -1.59
CA GLN A 451 30.19 8.57 -0.80
C GLN A 451 29.23 8.66 0.38
N TRP A 452 28.17 7.86 0.37
CA TRP A 452 27.19 7.80 1.44
C TRP A 452 27.42 6.56 2.31
N GLU A 453 26.48 6.29 3.20
CA GLU A 453 26.52 5.12 4.11
C GLU A 453 26.77 3.82 3.33
N ASP A 454 27.31 2.82 3.99
CA ASP A 454 27.42 1.49 3.42
C ASP A 454 26.02 1.05 2.92
N ASN A 455 25.97 0.55 1.68
CA ASN A 455 24.73 0.16 0.98
C ASN A 455 23.77 1.31 0.59
N GLY A 456 24.23 2.57 0.64
CA GLY A 456 23.49 3.74 0.13
C GLY A 456 22.36 4.23 1.02
N LEU A 457 21.65 5.25 0.54
CA LEU A 457 20.49 5.83 1.20
C LEU A 457 19.20 5.13 0.72
N THR A 458 18.28 4.92 1.62
CA THR A 458 16.92 4.47 1.25
C THR A 458 16.12 5.66 0.75
N ALA A 459 15.86 5.72 -0.55
CA ALA A 459 15.05 6.75 -1.17
C ALA A 459 13.55 6.48 -1.00
N MET A 460 13.16 5.21 -0.95
CA MET A 460 11.81 4.76 -0.62
C MET A 460 11.90 3.41 0.09
N LEU A 461 11.28 3.33 1.24
CA LEU A 461 11.18 2.09 2.02
C LEU A 461 9.98 1.30 1.52
N GLY A 462 10.22 0.08 1.04
CA GLY A 462 9.18 -0.90 0.82
C GLY A 462 8.69 -1.43 2.17
N LEU A 463 7.38 -1.47 2.36
CA LEU A 463 6.74 -2.00 3.55
C LEU A 463 5.82 -3.15 3.15
N ASP A 464 6.39 -4.17 2.52
CA ASP A 464 5.69 -5.42 2.25
C ASP A 464 5.61 -6.21 3.55
N GLY A 465 4.44 -6.27 4.14
CA GLY A 465 4.26 -7.05 5.36
C GLY A 465 2.81 -7.00 5.77
N ASP A 466 2.28 -8.15 6.18
CA ASP A 466 0.91 -8.24 6.67
C ASP A 466 0.80 -7.62 8.04
N VAL A 467 -0.27 -6.88 8.24
CA VAL A 467 -0.74 -6.45 9.55
C VAL A 467 -1.76 -7.46 10.06
N ASN A 468 -1.54 -7.94 11.25
CA ASN A 468 -2.46 -8.83 11.94
C ASN A 468 -2.66 -8.37 13.39
N TYR A 469 -3.69 -8.89 14.04
CA TYR A 469 -3.91 -8.72 15.48
C TYR A 469 -3.84 -7.28 15.96
N THR A 470 -4.69 -6.43 15.40
CA THR A 470 -4.83 -5.03 15.81
C THR A 470 -5.54 -4.90 17.14
N SER A 471 -5.13 -3.95 17.96
CA SER A 471 -5.77 -3.62 19.24
C SER A 471 -5.70 -2.12 19.50
N ALA A 472 -6.75 -1.58 20.08
CA ALA A 472 -6.86 -0.18 20.43
C ALA A 472 -7.11 -0.02 21.94
N TYR A 473 -6.43 0.94 22.59
CA TYR A 473 -6.51 1.18 24.02
C TYR A 473 -6.69 2.67 24.28
N VAL A 474 -7.76 3.05 24.95
CA VAL A 474 -7.99 4.42 25.43
C VAL A 474 -7.23 4.65 26.73
N ILE A 475 -6.41 5.68 26.78
CA ILE A 475 -5.60 6.03 27.94
C ILE A 475 -5.79 7.51 28.27
N GLY A 476 -6.59 7.80 29.29
CA GLY A 476 -6.93 9.17 29.66
C GLY A 476 -8.14 9.71 28.88
N GLU A 477 -8.23 11.04 28.69
CA GLU A 477 -9.37 11.68 28.04
C GLU A 477 -9.14 11.98 26.55
N GLU A 478 -7.89 11.96 26.07
CA GLU A 478 -7.55 12.42 24.71
C GLU A 478 -6.52 11.53 23.98
N ASP A 479 -5.97 10.50 24.62
CA ASP A 479 -4.93 9.65 24.03
C ASP A 479 -5.44 8.25 23.72
N LEU A 480 -5.22 7.83 22.49
CA LEU A 480 -5.50 6.49 22.01
C LEU A 480 -4.19 5.82 21.59
N TYR A 481 -4.00 4.59 22.02
CA TYR A 481 -2.84 3.78 21.67
C TYR A 481 -3.30 2.62 20.80
N LEU A 482 -2.68 2.47 19.63
CA LEU A 482 -2.93 1.40 18.68
C LEU A 482 -1.72 0.47 18.64
N THR A 483 -1.96 -0.84 18.66
CA THR A 483 -0.90 -1.85 18.51
C THR A 483 -1.30 -2.88 17.47
N TRP A 484 -0.31 -3.43 16.77
CA TRP A 484 -0.53 -4.48 15.77
C TRP A 484 0.70 -5.36 15.59
N GLU A 485 0.50 -6.58 15.12
CA GLU A 485 1.58 -7.42 14.59
C GLU A 485 1.85 -7.01 13.15
N ASP A 486 3.12 -6.86 12.80
CA ASP A 486 3.58 -6.48 11.46
C ASP A 486 4.77 -7.35 11.06
N ASN A 487 4.73 -7.93 9.89
CA ASN A 487 5.78 -8.81 9.40
C ASN A 487 6.69 -8.15 8.34
N ARG A 488 6.73 -6.80 8.29
CA ARG A 488 7.55 -6.04 7.33
C ARG A 488 9.04 -6.41 7.27
N ALA A 489 9.60 -6.92 8.34
CA ALA A 489 10.98 -7.45 8.37
C ALA A 489 11.01 -8.87 8.98
N SER A 490 10.22 -9.10 9.98
CA SER A 490 9.88 -10.35 10.66
C SER A 490 8.70 -10.02 11.56
N LYS A 491 7.96 -11.03 12.03
CA LYS A 491 6.78 -10.79 12.87
C LYS A 491 7.17 -10.07 14.17
N LYS A 492 6.81 -8.80 14.28
CA LYS A 492 7.06 -7.91 15.42
C LYS A 492 5.78 -7.21 15.82
N ILE A 493 5.74 -6.72 17.06
CA ILE A 493 4.68 -5.85 17.53
C ILE A 493 5.10 -4.40 17.34
N TYR A 494 4.23 -3.65 16.71
CA TYR A 494 4.34 -2.21 16.52
C TYR A 494 3.21 -1.49 17.24
N GLY A 495 3.40 -0.22 17.53
CA GLY A 495 2.37 0.62 18.12
C GLY A 495 2.56 2.07 17.76
N THR A 496 1.46 2.82 17.84
CA THR A 496 1.45 4.28 17.71
C THR A 496 0.48 4.91 18.70
N ARG A 497 0.69 6.19 18.96
CA ARG A 497 -0.20 7.00 19.78
C ARG A 497 -0.94 7.99 18.89
N LEU A 498 -2.24 8.14 19.11
CA LEU A 498 -3.02 9.25 18.60
C LEU A 498 -3.27 10.24 19.74
N THR A 499 -2.92 11.50 19.54
CA THR A 499 -3.23 12.59 20.46
C THR A 499 -4.07 13.60 19.72
N GLY A 500 -5.32 13.79 20.15
CA GLY A 500 -6.24 14.67 19.45
C GLY A 500 -6.44 14.31 17.96
N LEU A 501 -6.41 13.01 17.63
CA LEU A 501 -6.51 12.45 16.28
C LEU A 501 -5.28 12.68 15.37
N GLU A 502 -4.16 13.14 15.91
CA GLU A 502 -2.90 13.20 15.18
C GLU A 502 -2.03 11.98 15.51
N LEU A 503 -1.63 11.22 14.47
CA LEU A 503 -0.66 10.13 14.61
C LEU A 503 0.71 10.69 15.03
N GLN A 504 1.27 10.15 16.09
CA GLN A 504 2.59 10.57 16.57
C GLN A 504 3.73 9.87 15.81
N ASP A 505 3.54 8.61 15.46
CA ASP A 505 4.46 7.82 14.63
C ASP A 505 3.69 7.15 13.49
N TYR A 506 3.82 7.68 12.28
CA TYR A 506 3.29 7.05 11.07
C TYR A 506 4.02 5.70 10.83
N ASN A 507 3.28 4.65 10.47
CA ASN A 507 3.76 3.27 10.40
C ASN A 507 4.20 2.65 11.73
N GLY A 508 4.01 3.35 12.83
CA GLY A 508 4.24 2.85 14.19
C GLY A 508 5.69 2.65 14.58
N ARG A 509 5.90 2.57 15.87
CA ARG A 509 7.17 2.25 16.51
C ARG A 509 7.21 0.77 16.87
N GLN A 510 8.33 0.11 16.63
CA GLN A 510 8.52 -1.27 17.06
C GLN A 510 8.59 -1.37 18.59
N LEU A 511 7.74 -2.21 19.17
CA LEU A 511 7.64 -2.43 20.62
C LEU A 511 8.38 -3.68 21.08
N THR A 512 8.68 -4.62 20.19
CA THR A 512 9.40 -5.86 20.50
C THR A 512 10.53 -6.11 19.54
N PHE A 513 11.60 -6.73 20.00
CA PHE A 513 12.79 -7.05 19.23
C PHE A 513 12.97 -8.56 18.97
N GLY A 514 12.33 -9.43 19.76
CA GLY A 514 12.27 -10.88 19.51
C GLY A 514 11.40 -11.23 18.29
N ASP A 515 11.61 -12.36 17.62
CA ASP A 515 10.78 -12.80 16.49
C ASP A 515 9.47 -13.41 17.00
N ASN A 516 8.36 -12.77 16.70
CA ASN A 516 7.03 -13.27 17.06
C ASN A 516 6.57 -14.32 16.04
N SER A 517 7.18 -15.49 16.02
CA SER A 517 6.87 -16.55 15.07
C SER A 517 5.86 -17.57 15.64
N SER A 518 4.61 -17.18 15.88
CA SER A 518 3.56 -18.16 16.09
C SER A 518 2.98 -18.58 14.73
N SER A 519 3.11 -19.84 14.37
CA SER A 519 2.45 -20.43 13.20
C SER A 519 1.01 -20.88 13.50
N GLU A 520 0.48 -20.62 14.67
CA GLU A 520 -0.85 -21.00 15.11
C GLU A 520 -1.69 -19.76 15.40
N THR A 521 -2.84 -19.70 14.77
CA THR A 521 -3.71 -18.55 14.51
C THR A 521 -4.49 -18.01 15.71
N ASP A 522 -4.37 -18.56 16.92
CA ASP A 522 -5.37 -18.26 17.95
C ASP A 522 -4.89 -17.44 19.17
N PHE A 523 -3.62 -17.07 19.32
CA PHE A 523 -3.12 -16.53 20.60
C PHE A 523 -2.06 -15.43 20.52
N SER A 524 -1.88 -14.73 19.44
CA SER A 524 -0.78 -13.77 19.24
C SER A 524 -1.15 -12.31 19.33
N THR A 525 -2.38 -11.98 19.72
CA THR A 525 -2.78 -10.56 19.90
C THR A 525 -1.92 -9.92 20.99
N PRO A 526 -1.20 -8.82 20.72
CA PRO A 526 -0.47 -8.11 21.76
C PRO A 526 -1.47 -7.59 22.79
N VAL A 527 -1.17 -7.85 24.06
CA VAL A 527 -1.98 -7.34 25.16
C VAL A 527 -1.27 -6.15 25.77
N MET A 528 -1.90 -5.00 25.75
CA MET A 528 -1.41 -3.79 26.39
C MET A 528 -2.36 -3.36 27.51
N ILE A 529 -1.80 -2.87 28.62
CA ILE A 529 -2.56 -2.36 29.74
C ILE A 529 -1.89 -1.10 30.29
N LYS A 530 -2.67 -0.10 30.68
CA LYS A 530 -2.23 0.99 31.53
C LYS A 530 -2.66 0.74 32.97
N THR A 531 -1.72 0.88 33.87
CA THR A 531 -1.89 0.77 35.33
C THR A 531 -1.49 2.07 36.01
N GLY A 532 -1.73 2.20 37.29
CA GLY A 532 -1.22 3.32 38.08
C GLY A 532 0.32 3.40 38.11
N THR A 533 1.02 2.34 37.74
CA THR A 533 2.48 2.24 37.75
C THR A 533 3.13 2.40 36.38
N GLY A 534 2.37 2.40 35.28
CA GLY A 534 2.87 2.57 33.90
C GLY A 534 2.05 1.83 32.85
N MET A 535 2.55 1.82 31.63
CA MET A 535 2.01 1.00 30.55
C MET A 535 2.82 -0.27 30.39
N TYR A 536 2.17 -1.37 30.11
CA TYR A 536 2.80 -2.67 29.94
C TYR A 536 2.26 -3.35 28.68
N VAL A 537 3.14 -4.03 27.97
CA VAL A 537 2.80 -4.85 26.80
C VAL A 537 3.31 -6.27 26.98
N ALA A 538 2.47 -7.25 26.72
CA ALA A 538 2.86 -8.67 26.68
C ALA A 538 2.81 -9.19 25.23
N THR A 539 3.82 -9.96 24.85
CA THR A 539 3.97 -10.54 23.51
C THR A 539 4.52 -11.96 23.60
N PHE A 540 4.31 -12.76 22.57
CA PHE A 540 4.89 -14.08 22.44
C PHE A 540 6.21 -14.04 21.69
N ASP A 541 7.26 -14.65 22.26
CA ASP A 541 8.52 -14.90 21.57
C ASP A 541 8.52 -16.33 21.01
N GLY A 542 8.33 -16.44 19.71
CA GLY A 542 8.32 -17.72 19.00
C GLY A 542 9.64 -18.06 18.32
N SER A 543 10.70 -17.28 18.54
CA SER A 543 12.04 -17.52 17.95
C SER A 543 12.73 -18.77 18.51
N SER A 544 12.25 -19.26 19.64
CA SER A 544 12.76 -20.45 20.33
C SER A 544 11.65 -21.50 20.56
N SER A 545 12.05 -22.72 20.81
CA SER A 545 11.16 -23.73 21.38
C SER A 545 11.74 -24.11 22.74
N PRO A 546 10.99 -23.99 23.84
CA PRO A 546 9.57 -23.60 23.90
C PRO A 546 9.31 -22.12 23.60
N LYS A 547 8.08 -21.81 23.17
CA LYS A 547 7.56 -20.45 23.02
C LYS A 547 7.28 -19.86 24.40
N TYR A 548 7.69 -18.61 24.65
CA TYR A 548 7.50 -17.96 25.92
C TYR A 548 6.95 -16.53 25.77
N ILE A 549 6.44 -16.01 26.89
CA ILE A 549 5.90 -14.66 26.94
C ILE A 549 7.00 -13.69 27.37
N ARG A 550 7.06 -12.56 26.70
CA ARG A 550 7.83 -11.39 27.10
C ARG A 550 6.90 -10.28 27.53
N VAL A 551 7.25 -9.60 28.61
CA VAL A 551 6.53 -8.42 29.09
C VAL A 551 7.49 -7.25 29.09
N ASN A 552 7.05 -6.10 28.56
CA ASN A 552 7.82 -4.87 28.64
C ASN A 552 6.98 -3.73 29.27
N ARG A 553 7.68 -2.79 29.86
CA ARG A 553 7.09 -1.55 30.37
C ARG A 553 7.41 -0.41 29.42
N LEU A 554 6.42 0.41 29.10
CA LEU A 554 6.49 1.49 28.14
C LEU A 554 6.29 2.84 28.85
N ASP A 555 6.90 3.90 28.31
CA ASP A 555 6.51 5.27 28.59
C ASP A 555 5.34 5.73 27.72
N GLU A 556 4.88 6.99 27.90
CA GLU A 556 3.77 7.55 27.13
C GLU A 556 4.09 7.74 25.63
N GLU A 557 5.36 7.77 25.25
CA GLU A 557 5.85 7.82 23.87
C GLU A 557 6.14 6.42 23.31
N LEU A 558 5.70 5.36 23.97
CA LEU A 558 5.93 3.95 23.60
C LEU A 558 7.41 3.52 23.54
N ASN A 559 8.30 4.20 24.27
CA ASN A 559 9.67 3.70 24.44
C ASN A 559 9.72 2.60 25.50
N ASN A 560 10.52 1.57 25.25
CA ASN A 560 10.80 0.53 26.22
C ASN A 560 11.55 1.10 27.44
N LEU A 561 11.04 0.86 28.63
CA LEU A 561 11.64 1.28 29.91
C LEU A 561 12.49 0.21 30.56
N TRP A 562 12.31 -1.05 30.18
CA TRP A 562 13.18 -2.17 30.53
C TRP A 562 14.15 -2.45 29.38
N ASP A 563 14.79 -3.65 29.38
CA ASP A 563 15.64 -4.04 28.25
C ASP A 563 14.82 -4.09 26.95
N ASP A 564 15.49 -3.85 25.80
CA ASP A 564 14.85 -3.81 24.51
C ASP A 564 13.99 -5.05 24.22
N ASP A 565 14.44 -6.22 24.67
CA ASP A 565 13.71 -7.48 24.53
C ASP A 565 12.64 -7.72 25.60
N GLY A 566 12.53 -6.85 26.61
CA GLY A 566 11.62 -7.03 27.75
C GLY A 566 12.01 -8.18 28.69
N ILE A 567 11.16 -8.45 29.69
CA ILE A 567 11.36 -9.52 30.66
C ILE A 567 10.74 -10.80 30.15
N ALA A 568 11.57 -11.82 29.90
CA ALA A 568 11.11 -13.14 29.53
C ALA A 568 10.57 -13.88 30.77
N LEU A 569 9.38 -14.42 30.68
CA LEU A 569 8.89 -15.38 31.68
C LEU A 569 9.56 -16.76 31.42
N ASP A 570 10.03 -17.38 32.50
CA ASP A 570 10.78 -18.65 32.42
C ASP A 570 9.82 -19.78 32.03
N ALA A 571 9.98 -20.30 30.83
CA ALA A 571 9.15 -21.36 30.26
C ALA A 571 9.95 -22.69 30.20
N GLU A 572 9.41 -23.76 30.76
CA GLU A 572 9.90 -25.12 30.49
C GLU A 572 9.19 -25.70 29.24
N PHE A 573 8.01 -25.19 28.89
CA PHE A 573 7.15 -25.67 27.80
C PHE A 573 6.49 -24.48 27.10
N ASP A 574 5.82 -24.74 25.99
CA ASP A 574 5.12 -23.68 25.20
C ASP A 574 4.02 -23.00 26.02
N MET A 575 4.09 -21.70 26.12
CA MET A 575 3.07 -20.84 26.73
C MET A 575 2.00 -20.44 25.74
N ARG A 576 0.76 -20.21 26.22
CA ARG A 576 -0.39 -19.71 25.45
C ARG A 576 -1.17 -18.68 26.26
N SER A 577 -1.96 -17.84 25.57
CA SER A 577 -2.95 -16.92 26.17
C SER A 577 -2.36 -15.97 27.22
N ALA A 578 -1.56 -14.99 26.77
CA ALA A 578 -1.06 -13.95 27.70
C ALA A 578 -2.15 -12.96 28.07
N LEU A 579 -2.41 -12.75 29.36
CA LEU A 579 -3.29 -11.68 29.87
C LEU A 579 -2.54 -10.87 30.93
N LEU A 580 -2.80 -9.56 30.94
CA LEU A 580 -2.21 -8.65 31.91
C LEU A 580 -3.26 -8.06 32.86
N ALA A 581 -2.89 -7.86 34.12
CA ALA A 581 -3.71 -7.15 35.10
C ALA A 581 -2.83 -6.24 35.98
N GLU A 582 -3.40 -5.13 36.47
CA GLU A 582 -2.72 -4.24 37.40
C GLU A 582 -2.45 -4.95 38.72
N THR A 583 -1.27 -4.72 39.29
CA THR A 583 -0.93 -5.15 40.66
C THR A 583 -0.45 -3.96 41.48
N SER A 584 -0.45 -4.09 42.81
CA SER A 584 0.05 -3.07 43.71
C SER A 584 1.52 -2.68 43.48
N ALA A 585 2.31 -3.57 42.88
CA ALA A 585 3.75 -3.39 42.65
C ALA A 585 4.15 -3.17 41.18
N GLY A 586 3.28 -3.44 40.25
CA GLY A 586 3.59 -3.37 38.80
C GLY A 586 2.51 -4.02 37.93
N VAL A 587 2.79 -5.20 37.34
CA VAL A 587 1.87 -5.90 36.46
C VAL A 587 1.86 -7.40 36.74
N GLY A 588 0.68 -7.99 36.80
CA GLY A 588 0.46 -9.44 36.82
C GLY A 588 0.29 -9.97 35.39
N CYS A 589 0.99 -11.06 35.08
CA CYS A 589 0.82 -11.78 33.85
C CYS A 589 0.25 -13.18 34.10
N PHE A 590 -0.78 -13.55 33.33
CA PHE A 590 -1.48 -14.82 33.40
C PHE A 590 -1.34 -15.55 32.07
N TRP A 591 -1.09 -16.85 32.10
CA TRP A 591 -0.93 -17.65 30.89
C TRP A 591 -1.31 -19.12 31.12
N SER A 592 -1.45 -19.86 30.02
CA SER A 592 -1.60 -21.31 30.05
C SER A 592 -0.32 -21.97 29.54
N GLU A 593 0.18 -23.00 30.27
CA GLU A 593 1.42 -23.69 29.95
C GLU A 593 1.29 -25.19 30.24
N SER A 594 1.83 -26.05 29.35
CA SER A 594 1.79 -27.49 29.48
C SER A 594 3.06 -28.01 30.15
N ARG A 595 3.14 -27.97 31.48
CA ARG A 595 4.27 -28.57 32.27
C ARG A 595 4.14 -30.08 32.55
N GLY A 596 3.07 -30.69 32.09
CA GLY A 596 2.79 -32.11 32.27
C GLY A 596 2.25 -32.74 31.00
N PHE A 597 1.02 -33.24 31.08
CA PHE A 597 0.28 -33.80 29.95
C PHE A 597 -0.82 -32.84 29.47
N ASN A 598 -1.21 -31.90 30.32
CA ASN A 598 -2.29 -30.94 30.10
C ASN A 598 -1.75 -29.50 30.17
N TYR A 599 -2.49 -28.56 29.64
CA TYR A 599 -2.28 -27.14 29.89
C TYR A 599 -2.92 -26.76 31.23
N ASP A 600 -2.19 -25.99 32.04
CA ASP A 600 -2.65 -25.46 33.32
C ASP A 600 -2.47 -23.94 33.35
N VAL A 601 -3.22 -23.23 34.20
CA VAL A 601 -3.16 -21.78 34.30
C VAL A 601 -2.10 -21.36 35.31
N TYR A 602 -1.19 -20.46 34.87
CA TYR A 602 -0.09 -19.90 35.66
C TYR A 602 -0.23 -18.39 35.81
N TYR A 603 0.45 -17.88 36.83
CA TYR A 603 0.49 -16.45 37.17
C TYR A 603 1.88 -16.02 37.62
N GLN A 604 2.30 -14.82 37.22
CA GLN A 604 3.52 -14.17 37.64
C GLN A 604 3.27 -12.68 37.88
N ASN A 605 3.94 -12.13 38.89
CA ASN A 605 3.92 -10.70 39.17
C ASN A 605 5.29 -10.09 38.91
N ILE A 606 5.32 -8.95 38.17
CA ILE A 606 6.53 -8.23 37.78
C ILE A 606 6.45 -6.82 38.37
N ASP A 607 7.46 -6.41 39.14
CA ASP A 607 7.50 -5.06 39.72
C ASP A 607 7.91 -3.98 38.69
N THR A 608 7.85 -2.72 39.06
CA THR A 608 8.18 -1.59 38.21
C THR A 608 9.63 -1.54 37.73
N GLU A 609 10.54 -2.25 38.43
CA GLU A 609 11.93 -2.41 38.06
C GLU A 609 12.19 -3.62 37.13
N GLY A 610 11.17 -4.40 36.80
CA GLY A 610 11.27 -5.59 35.97
C GLY A 610 11.66 -6.87 36.74
N ASN A 611 11.57 -6.89 38.07
CA ASN A 611 11.88 -8.07 38.85
C ASN A 611 10.66 -8.99 38.97
N ILE A 612 10.87 -10.27 38.71
CA ILE A 612 9.90 -11.35 38.93
C ILE A 612 9.77 -11.60 40.43
N THR A 613 8.55 -11.58 40.98
CA THR A 613 8.35 -11.60 42.43
C THR A 613 7.87 -12.95 43.01
N LEU A 614 7.29 -13.82 42.17
CA LEU A 614 6.69 -15.11 42.63
C LEU A 614 7.52 -16.37 42.29
N GLY A 615 8.84 -16.22 42.11
CA GLY A 615 9.72 -17.32 41.70
C GLY A 615 9.82 -17.43 40.15
N SER A 616 10.85 -18.15 39.67
CA SER A 616 11.19 -18.11 38.22
C SER A 616 10.10 -18.71 37.33
N GLY A 617 9.35 -19.70 37.75
CA GLY A 617 8.31 -20.37 36.95
C GLY A 617 6.89 -19.88 37.19
N GLY A 618 6.70 -18.82 38.01
CA GLY A 618 5.35 -18.37 38.41
C GLY A 618 4.64 -19.29 39.38
N VAL A 619 3.38 -19.02 39.65
CA VAL A 619 2.50 -19.82 40.51
C VAL A 619 1.47 -20.53 39.64
N GLU A 620 1.33 -21.81 39.78
CA GLU A 620 0.26 -22.61 39.20
C GLU A 620 -1.05 -22.30 39.94
N LEU A 621 -2.01 -21.74 39.21
CA LEU A 621 -3.31 -21.36 39.77
C LEU A 621 -4.31 -22.51 39.69
N ILE A 622 -4.30 -23.23 38.59
CA ILE A 622 -5.26 -24.27 38.25
C ILE A 622 -4.48 -25.48 37.76
N ASP A 623 -4.75 -26.64 38.39
CA ASP A 623 -4.28 -27.98 38.00
C ASP A 623 -5.49 -28.90 37.93
N SER A 624 -6.04 -29.11 36.75
CA SER A 624 -7.19 -29.98 36.53
C SER A 624 -6.78 -31.25 35.75
N ASN A 625 -7.74 -32.12 35.43
CA ASN A 625 -7.48 -33.28 34.58
C ASN A 625 -7.65 -32.97 33.07
N GLY A 626 -8.13 -31.80 32.72
CA GLY A 626 -8.31 -31.31 31.37
C GLY A 626 -7.23 -30.28 30.99
N ASP A 627 -7.26 -29.77 29.78
CA ASP A 627 -6.48 -28.61 29.38
C ASP A 627 -7.19 -27.33 29.84
N ASP A 628 -6.50 -26.50 30.65
CA ASP A 628 -7.04 -25.27 31.22
C ASP A 628 -6.47 -24.07 30.46
N TYR A 629 -7.35 -23.33 29.75
CA TYR A 629 -6.98 -22.15 29.00
C TYR A 629 -7.53 -20.88 29.65
N VAL A 630 -6.65 -20.00 30.14
CA VAL A 630 -7.08 -18.71 30.70
C VAL A 630 -7.75 -17.86 29.60
N MET A 631 -8.93 -17.30 29.90
CA MET A 631 -9.76 -16.56 28.96
C MET A 631 -9.99 -15.09 29.36
N ALA A 632 -10.09 -14.82 30.66
CA ALA A 632 -10.25 -13.45 31.14
C ALA A 632 -9.72 -13.31 32.58
N VAL A 633 -9.19 -12.12 32.88
CA VAL A 633 -8.74 -11.75 34.23
C VAL A 633 -9.29 -10.37 34.54
N ILE A 634 -10.07 -10.27 35.60
CA ILE A 634 -10.75 -9.04 35.98
C ILE A 634 -10.32 -8.62 37.39
N PRO A 635 -9.70 -7.45 37.56
CA PRO A 635 -9.44 -6.90 38.87
C PRO A 635 -10.74 -6.68 39.66
N THR A 636 -10.72 -6.97 40.93
CA THR A 636 -11.89 -6.81 41.83
C THR A 636 -11.76 -5.58 42.72
N PRO A 637 -12.86 -5.02 43.21
CA PRO A 637 -12.82 -3.84 44.09
C PRO A 637 -12.04 -4.00 45.42
N ASP A 638 -11.75 -5.26 45.79
CA ASP A 638 -10.99 -5.62 47.00
C ASP A 638 -9.53 -6.02 46.69
N ASP A 639 -8.96 -5.50 45.63
CA ASP A 639 -7.57 -5.67 45.19
C ASP A 639 -7.18 -7.17 44.96
N LYS A 640 -8.09 -7.93 44.37
CA LYS A 640 -7.90 -9.34 43.95
C LYS A 640 -8.23 -9.49 42.48
N TYR A 641 -8.24 -10.74 41.95
CA TYR A 641 -8.57 -11.04 40.59
C TYR A 641 -9.63 -12.12 40.49
N MET A 642 -10.63 -11.90 39.65
CA MET A 642 -11.48 -12.96 39.11
C MET A 642 -10.83 -13.49 37.85
N VAL A 643 -10.39 -14.74 37.89
CA VAL A 643 -9.74 -15.46 36.79
C VAL A 643 -10.75 -16.41 36.18
N PHE A 644 -10.94 -16.33 34.86
CA PHE A 644 -11.82 -17.18 34.10
C PHE A 644 -11.01 -18.04 33.13
N TRP A 645 -11.39 -19.32 33.02
CA TRP A 645 -10.73 -20.27 32.10
C TRP A 645 -11.71 -21.26 31.50
N MET A 646 -11.33 -21.83 30.38
CA MET A 646 -11.97 -22.99 29.79
C MET A 646 -11.22 -24.26 30.22
N GLU A 647 -11.92 -25.20 30.86
CA GLU A 647 -11.40 -26.56 31.12
C GLU A 647 -11.86 -27.46 29.97
N ASP A 648 -10.96 -27.81 29.06
CA ASP A 648 -11.21 -28.72 27.96
C ASP A 648 -11.04 -30.16 28.44
N ALA A 649 -12.10 -30.75 28.96
CA ALA A 649 -12.13 -32.09 29.52
C ALA A 649 -13.27 -32.90 28.90
N TRP A 650 -12.97 -34.13 28.51
CA TRP A 650 -14.01 -35.02 28.00
C TRP A 650 -15.08 -35.30 29.06
N PRO A 651 -16.42 -35.26 28.83
CA PRO A 651 -17.05 -35.24 27.52
C PRO A 651 -17.32 -33.86 26.91
N ALA A 652 -17.13 -32.77 27.62
CA ALA A 652 -17.38 -31.43 27.12
C ALA A 652 -16.49 -30.38 27.81
N ALA A 653 -16.03 -29.39 27.08
CA ALA A 653 -15.36 -28.22 27.59
C ALA A 653 -16.33 -27.37 28.46
N SER A 654 -15.87 -26.88 29.59
CA SER A 654 -16.64 -26.11 30.56
C SER A 654 -15.94 -24.82 30.94
N LEU A 655 -16.70 -23.75 31.13
CA LEU A 655 -16.20 -22.47 31.63
C LEU A 655 -16.25 -22.43 33.13
N LYS A 656 -15.14 -22.03 33.73
CA LYS A 656 -14.96 -21.94 35.18
C LYS A 656 -14.35 -20.59 35.58
N PHE A 657 -14.43 -20.23 36.82
CA PHE A 657 -13.81 -19.06 37.37
C PHE A 657 -13.47 -19.22 38.85
N SER A 658 -12.48 -18.45 39.31
CA SER A 658 -12.07 -18.40 40.71
C SER A 658 -11.59 -16.99 41.09
N LYS A 659 -11.54 -16.70 42.39
CA LYS A 659 -11.00 -15.46 42.91
C LYS A 659 -9.67 -15.74 43.60
N ILE A 660 -8.63 -14.97 43.24
CA ILE A 660 -7.29 -15.12 43.80
C ILE A 660 -6.73 -13.79 44.31
N ASP A 661 -5.76 -13.84 45.20
CA ASP A 661 -4.99 -12.68 45.64
C ASP A 661 -3.75 -12.44 44.73
N GLU A 662 -3.03 -11.30 44.96
CA GLU A 662 -1.79 -10.97 44.21
C GLU A 662 -0.64 -11.98 44.42
N GLN A 663 -0.73 -12.90 45.33
CA GLN A 663 0.21 -13.98 45.58
C GLN A 663 -0.19 -15.27 44.85
N GLY A 664 -1.33 -15.28 44.15
CA GLY A 664 -1.88 -16.45 43.46
C GLY A 664 -2.63 -17.44 44.37
N ASN A 665 -2.96 -17.05 45.62
CA ASN A 665 -3.73 -17.92 46.47
C ASN A 665 -5.23 -17.77 46.21
N THR A 666 -5.92 -18.92 46.10
CA THR A 666 -7.39 -18.93 46.02
C THR A 666 -8.01 -18.32 47.28
N GLU A 667 -8.97 -17.41 47.14
CA GLU A 667 -9.68 -16.77 48.23
C GLU A 667 -10.38 -17.79 49.12
N ILE A 668 -10.40 -17.50 50.42
CA ILE A 668 -10.97 -18.39 51.45
C ILE A 668 -12.48 -18.57 51.21
N GLY A 669 -12.89 -19.80 50.98
CA GLY A 669 -14.30 -20.15 50.74
C GLY A 669 -14.62 -20.42 49.27
N TRP A 670 -13.70 -20.13 48.40
CA TRP A 670 -13.82 -20.47 46.98
C TRP A 670 -13.33 -21.90 46.69
N ASN A 671 -13.89 -22.49 45.64
CA ASN A 671 -13.47 -23.80 45.16
C ASN A 671 -12.09 -23.71 44.48
N PRO A 672 -11.05 -24.43 44.96
CA PRO A 672 -9.73 -24.35 44.31
C PRO A 672 -9.72 -24.87 42.88
N ASN A 673 -10.71 -25.68 42.47
CA ASN A 673 -10.87 -26.17 41.09
C ASN A 673 -11.86 -25.28 40.31
N GLY A 674 -12.16 -24.08 40.80
CA GLY A 674 -13.08 -23.09 40.19
C GLY A 674 -14.56 -23.41 40.45
N ASN A 675 -15.36 -22.35 40.37
CA ASN A 675 -16.81 -22.42 40.30
C ASN A 675 -17.23 -22.59 38.84
N ALA A 676 -18.26 -23.38 38.61
CA ALA A 676 -18.79 -23.54 37.26
C ALA A 676 -19.55 -22.30 36.80
N LEU A 677 -19.19 -21.77 35.61
CA LEU A 677 -19.91 -20.71 34.94
C LEU A 677 -20.99 -21.31 34.01
N SER A 678 -20.58 -22.22 33.14
CA SER A 678 -21.49 -22.94 32.23
C SER A 678 -22.00 -24.25 32.83
N SER A 679 -23.02 -24.83 32.19
CA SER A 679 -23.70 -26.06 32.70
C SER A 679 -22.82 -27.32 32.59
N GLY A 680 -21.74 -27.31 31.81
CA GLY A 680 -20.91 -28.49 31.51
C GLY A 680 -21.60 -29.61 30.73
N ALA A 681 -22.80 -29.34 30.18
CA ALA A 681 -23.57 -30.32 29.43
C ALA A 681 -23.17 -30.42 27.96
N SER A 682 -22.55 -29.38 27.45
CA SER A 682 -22.01 -29.21 26.08
C SER A 682 -20.79 -28.28 26.10
N ASP A 683 -19.99 -28.31 25.05
CA ASP A 683 -18.81 -27.50 24.95
C ASP A 683 -19.15 -26.01 25.06
N SER A 684 -18.38 -25.29 25.86
CA SER A 684 -18.55 -23.85 26.08
C SER A 684 -17.25 -23.11 25.76
N ARG A 685 -17.31 -22.07 24.93
CA ARG A 685 -16.14 -21.37 24.38
C ARG A 685 -16.43 -19.88 24.15
N HIS A 686 -15.44 -19.13 23.66
CA HIS A 686 -15.53 -17.70 23.30
C HIS A 686 -16.13 -16.83 24.41
N LEU A 687 -15.57 -16.96 25.60
CA LEU A 687 -16.01 -16.20 26.77
C LEU A 687 -15.58 -14.74 26.66
N GLN A 688 -16.53 -13.83 26.86
CA GLN A 688 -16.27 -12.40 27.10
C GLN A 688 -16.79 -12.04 28.48
N VAL A 689 -16.01 -11.27 29.24
CA VAL A 689 -16.40 -10.81 30.59
C VAL A 689 -16.12 -9.32 30.72
N LYS A 690 -17.14 -8.56 31.14
CA LYS A 690 -17.02 -7.12 31.39
C LYS A 690 -17.59 -6.74 32.74
N VAL A 691 -16.98 -5.74 33.36
CA VAL A 691 -17.43 -5.18 34.63
C VAL A 691 -18.70 -4.35 34.43
N VAL A 692 -19.75 -4.68 35.12
CA VAL A 692 -20.95 -3.84 35.20
C VAL A 692 -20.64 -2.61 36.07
N ASP A 693 -20.38 -2.80 37.38
CA ASP A 693 -19.92 -1.80 38.33
C ASP A 693 -19.39 -2.47 39.63
N ASP A 694 -18.92 -1.64 40.56
CA ASP A 694 -18.34 -2.12 41.84
C ASP A 694 -19.37 -2.79 42.78
N GLU A 695 -20.67 -2.54 42.56
CA GLU A 695 -21.73 -3.11 43.37
C GLU A 695 -22.40 -4.33 42.73
N SER A 696 -22.58 -4.30 41.36
CA SER A 696 -23.34 -5.29 40.63
C SER A 696 -22.53 -6.50 40.16
N GLY A 697 -21.19 -6.34 39.96
CA GLY A 697 -20.30 -7.43 39.54
C GLY A 697 -20.01 -7.46 38.05
N LEU A 698 -20.09 -8.64 37.42
CA LEU A 698 -19.59 -8.96 36.09
C LEU A 698 -20.68 -9.60 35.23
N LEU A 699 -20.79 -9.16 33.96
CA LEU A 699 -21.52 -9.91 32.95
C LEU A 699 -20.55 -10.77 32.13
N ALA A 700 -20.82 -12.08 32.11
CA ALA A 700 -20.14 -13.06 31.28
C ALA A 700 -21.07 -13.48 30.14
N VAL A 701 -20.57 -13.46 28.90
CA VAL A 701 -21.28 -13.92 27.70
C VAL A 701 -20.41 -14.95 26.99
N TRP A 702 -20.99 -16.06 26.55
CA TRP A 702 -20.23 -17.15 25.90
C TRP A 702 -21.04 -17.88 24.84
N ILE A 703 -20.36 -18.67 24.02
CA ILE A 703 -20.96 -19.61 23.07
C ILE A 703 -20.99 -20.98 23.70
N GLN A 704 -22.16 -21.65 23.61
CA GLN A 704 -22.34 -23.02 24.08
C GLN A 704 -22.75 -23.93 22.90
N ASP A 705 -21.91 -24.92 22.60
CA ASP A 705 -22.11 -25.85 21.49
C ASP A 705 -22.98 -27.03 21.94
N GLY A 706 -24.17 -27.13 21.37
CA GLY A 706 -25.10 -28.24 21.54
C GLY A 706 -25.25 -29.06 20.26
N ASN A 707 -26.47 -29.09 19.70
CA ASN A 707 -26.67 -29.53 18.33
C ASN A 707 -26.21 -28.46 17.34
N PHE A 708 -26.26 -27.20 17.77
CA PHE A 708 -25.79 -25.98 17.14
C PHE A 708 -25.12 -25.11 18.21
N SER A 709 -24.45 -24.08 17.81
CA SER A 709 -23.83 -23.10 18.71
C SER A 709 -24.89 -22.04 19.08
N ASP A 710 -25.11 -21.84 20.37
CA ASP A 710 -26.06 -20.88 20.94
C ASP A 710 -25.32 -19.88 21.87
N ILE A 711 -25.94 -18.75 22.17
CA ILE A 711 -25.32 -17.70 22.99
C ILE A 711 -25.98 -17.64 24.36
N TYR A 712 -25.16 -17.68 25.40
CA TYR A 712 -25.58 -17.64 26.79
C TYR A 712 -24.95 -16.47 27.55
N ALA A 713 -25.57 -16.05 28.64
CA ALA A 713 -25.02 -15.03 29.53
C ALA A 713 -25.32 -15.32 31.00
N GLN A 714 -24.46 -14.79 31.89
CA GLN A 714 -24.63 -14.84 33.32
C GLN A 714 -24.12 -13.58 34.00
N LEU A 715 -24.90 -13.00 34.90
CA LEU A 715 -24.48 -11.97 35.80
C LEU A 715 -23.93 -12.59 37.10
N ILE A 716 -22.73 -12.20 37.52
CA ILE A 716 -21.99 -12.77 38.65
C ILE A 716 -21.63 -11.64 39.60
N ASP A 717 -21.94 -11.75 40.90
CA ASP A 717 -21.48 -10.83 41.89
C ASP A 717 -20.00 -11.04 42.27
N TRP A 718 -19.40 -10.10 43.03
CA TRP A 718 -17.99 -10.18 43.41
C TRP A 718 -17.70 -11.28 44.45
N ASP A 719 -18.74 -11.91 45.02
CA ASP A 719 -18.63 -13.11 45.88
C ASP A 719 -18.76 -14.43 45.09
N GLY A 720 -18.90 -14.33 43.77
CA GLY A 720 -19.00 -15.49 42.86
C GLY A 720 -20.37 -16.15 42.78
N ASN A 721 -21.41 -15.48 43.22
CA ASN A 721 -22.78 -15.98 43.10
C ASN A 721 -23.37 -15.64 41.75
N ALA A 722 -23.93 -16.63 41.07
CA ALA A 722 -24.78 -16.43 39.89
C ALA A 722 -26.05 -15.67 40.28
N LEU A 723 -26.35 -14.55 39.65
CA LEU A 723 -27.49 -13.73 39.95
C LEU A 723 -28.74 -14.10 39.11
N TRP A 724 -28.53 -14.81 38.02
CA TRP A 724 -29.57 -15.38 37.17
C TRP A 724 -29.67 -16.91 37.35
N GLU A 725 -30.29 -17.63 36.40
CA GLU A 725 -30.37 -19.10 36.49
C GLU A 725 -28.97 -19.76 36.48
N SER A 726 -28.80 -20.83 37.28
CA SER A 726 -27.57 -21.56 37.36
C SER A 726 -27.20 -22.17 36.00
N GLY A 727 -25.99 -21.83 35.49
CA GLY A 727 -25.52 -22.25 34.18
C GLY A 727 -25.82 -21.26 33.05
N GLY A 728 -26.31 -20.07 33.44
CA GLY A 728 -26.64 -18.97 32.50
C GLY A 728 -28.04 -19.01 31.91
N ILE A 729 -28.42 -17.89 31.34
CA ILE A 729 -29.64 -17.74 30.54
C ILE A 729 -29.29 -17.80 29.05
N PRO A 730 -30.07 -18.45 28.20
CA PRO A 730 -29.92 -18.34 26.76
C PRO A 730 -30.32 -16.93 26.30
N ILE A 731 -29.44 -16.28 25.55
CA ILE A 731 -29.76 -15.05 24.81
C ILE A 731 -30.48 -15.40 23.54
N ILE A 732 -30.00 -16.46 22.88
CA ILE A 732 -30.62 -17.06 21.72
C ILE A 732 -30.40 -18.56 21.72
N GLU A 733 -31.46 -19.31 21.39
CA GLU A 733 -31.44 -20.73 21.03
C GLU A 733 -32.26 -20.86 19.72
N ALA A 734 -31.57 -21.03 18.59
CA ALA A 734 -32.22 -21.15 17.30
C ALA A 734 -31.67 -22.33 16.49
N ASP A 735 -32.35 -22.67 15.38
CA ASP A 735 -31.80 -23.65 14.44
C ASP A 735 -30.51 -23.11 13.81
N ASN A 736 -29.49 -23.96 13.62
CA ASN A 736 -28.17 -23.67 13.13
C ASN A 736 -27.33 -22.75 14.08
N ASP A 737 -26.12 -22.33 13.65
CA ASP A 737 -25.15 -21.75 14.55
C ASP A 737 -25.32 -20.23 14.77
N GLN A 738 -25.16 -19.79 16.02
CA GLN A 738 -25.00 -18.41 16.47
C GLN A 738 -23.60 -18.23 17.03
N VAL A 739 -22.80 -17.38 16.41
CA VAL A 739 -21.35 -17.24 16.71
C VAL A 739 -20.91 -15.78 16.68
N ASN A 740 -19.63 -15.51 16.98
CA ASN A 740 -18.98 -14.20 16.93
C ASN A 740 -19.81 -13.12 17.66
N VAL A 741 -20.03 -13.34 18.94
CA VAL A 741 -20.80 -12.44 19.81
C VAL A 741 -19.98 -11.22 20.22
N SER A 742 -20.60 -10.05 20.27
CA SER A 742 -20.10 -8.83 20.88
C SER A 742 -21.16 -8.20 21.73
N TYR A 743 -20.79 -7.55 22.84
CA TYR A 743 -21.77 -6.86 23.67
C TYR A 743 -21.20 -5.61 24.35
N GLU A 744 -22.10 -4.66 24.64
CA GLU A 744 -21.81 -3.43 25.40
C GLU A 744 -22.95 -3.07 26.36
N PHE A 745 -22.62 -2.30 27.38
CA PHE A 745 -23.58 -1.74 28.31
C PHE A 745 -24.08 -0.38 27.83
N ASN A 746 -25.34 -0.03 28.16
CA ASN A 746 -25.74 1.35 28.13
C ASN A 746 -25.01 2.17 29.23
N GLU A 747 -24.94 3.50 29.10
CA GLU A 747 -24.21 4.37 30.03
C GLU A 747 -24.64 4.20 31.49
N SER A 748 -25.95 4.03 31.73
CA SER A 748 -26.54 3.80 33.06
C SER A 748 -26.32 2.37 33.59
N LYS A 749 -25.75 1.47 32.80
CA LYS A 749 -25.48 0.05 33.13
C LYS A 749 -26.69 -0.71 33.67
N THR A 750 -27.83 -0.39 33.12
CA THR A 750 -29.11 -1.07 33.40
C THR A 750 -29.43 -2.14 32.38
N HIS A 751 -28.85 -2.02 31.19
CA HIS A 751 -29.05 -2.93 30.07
C HIS A 751 -27.71 -3.28 29.41
N ALA A 752 -27.63 -4.49 28.89
CA ALA A 752 -26.60 -4.90 27.93
C ALA A 752 -27.24 -5.09 26.56
N PHE A 753 -26.56 -4.65 25.53
CA PHE A 753 -26.92 -4.96 24.15
C PHE A 753 -25.93 -5.97 23.63
N VAL A 754 -26.44 -7.10 23.09
CA VAL A 754 -25.65 -8.21 22.57
C VAL A 754 -25.94 -8.33 21.09
N VAL A 755 -24.90 -8.47 20.24
CA VAL A 755 -25.01 -8.68 18.79
C VAL A 755 -24.20 -9.91 18.41
N TRP A 756 -24.64 -10.62 17.37
CA TRP A 756 -23.99 -11.85 16.92
C TRP A 756 -24.21 -12.12 15.45
N GLN A 757 -23.42 -13.03 14.93
CA GLN A 757 -23.52 -13.62 13.60
C GLN A 757 -24.41 -14.88 13.69
N ASP A 758 -25.42 -14.95 12.84
CA ASP A 758 -26.52 -15.93 12.93
C ASP A 758 -26.75 -16.68 11.61
N TYR A 759 -26.71 -17.99 11.63
CA TYR A 759 -26.95 -18.86 10.48
C TYR A 759 -28.32 -19.50 10.45
N ARG A 760 -29.32 -19.00 11.25
CA ARG A 760 -30.64 -19.63 11.44
C ARG A 760 -31.43 -19.90 10.16
N ASN A 761 -31.20 -19.11 9.09
CA ASN A 761 -31.86 -19.31 7.80
C ASN A 761 -31.27 -20.51 7.01
N GLY A 762 -30.08 -21.04 7.39
CA GLY A 762 -29.42 -22.19 6.78
C GLY A 762 -28.81 -21.93 5.40
N THR A 763 -28.68 -20.68 4.98
CA THR A 763 -28.12 -20.28 3.68
C THR A 763 -26.94 -19.32 3.78
N ASP A 764 -27.00 -18.33 4.65
CA ASP A 764 -26.07 -17.23 4.81
C ASP A 764 -26.04 -16.74 6.26
N PHE A 765 -24.96 -16.16 6.69
CA PHE A 765 -24.85 -15.49 7.97
C PHE A 765 -25.46 -14.09 7.91
N GLU A 766 -26.22 -13.74 8.92
CA GLU A 766 -26.85 -12.43 9.11
C GLU A 766 -26.51 -11.87 10.49
N ILE A 767 -26.61 -10.58 10.70
CA ILE A 767 -26.36 -9.94 11.99
C ILE A 767 -27.65 -9.73 12.74
N TYR A 768 -27.69 -10.25 13.97
CA TYR A 768 -28.80 -10.10 14.92
C TYR A 768 -28.33 -9.49 16.25
N GLY A 769 -29.28 -9.02 17.03
CA GLY A 769 -29.02 -8.51 18.37
C GLY A 769 -30.23 -8.63 19.30
N GLU A 770 -29.94 -8.49 20.62
CA GLU A 770 -30.93 -8.52 21.70
C GLU A 770 -30.53 -7.64 22.87
N VAL A 771 -31.49 -7.07 23.57
CA VAL A 771 -31.30 -6.24 24.76
C VAL A 771 -31.63 -7.04 26.02
N ILE A 772 -30.68 -7.06 26.95
CA ILE A 772 -30.83 -7.72 28.25
C ILE A 772 -31.04 -6.68 29.35
N ASP A 773 -32.09 -6.79 30.15
CA ASP A 773 -32.22 -6.06 31.42
C ASP A 773 -31.30 -6.69 32.46
N LEU A 774 -30.28 -5.98 32.93
CA LEU A 774 -29.28 -6.50 33.85
C LEU A 774 -29.85 -6.83 35.24
N GLY A 775 -30.92 -6.14 35.69
CA GLY A 775 -31.54 -6.38 36.96
C GLY A 775 -32.30 -7.69 37.05
N SER A 776 -32.89 -8.17 35.96
CA SER A 776 -33.75 -9.35 35.93
C SER A 776 -33.26 -10.49 35.02
N GLY A 777 -32.30 -10.21 34.11
CA GLY A 777 -31.95 -11.14 33.04
C GLY A 777 -33.02 -11.28 31.95
N ALA A 778 -34.03 -10.40 31.91
CA ALA A 778 -35.08 -10.49 30.92
C ALA A 778 -34.66 -9.93 29.58
N LEU A 779 -34.91 -10.68 28.50
CA LEU A 779 -34.75 -10.24 27.12
C LEU A 779 -35.90 -9.30 26.74
N GLN A 780 -35.60 -8.15 26.15
CA GLN A 780 -36.60 -7.08 26.04
C GLN A 780 -37.27 -6.93 24.68
N GLN A 781 -36.55 -7.14 23.59
CA GLN A 781 -37.01 -6.73 22.26
C GLN A 781 -37.35 -7.90 21.32
N GLY A 782 -36.77 -9.08 21.54
CA GLY A 782 -36.84 -10.24 20.66
C GLY A 782 -36.16 -10.01 19.31
N ASP A 783 -35.13 -10.72 19.05
CA ASP A 783 -34.32 -10.86 17.79
C ASP A 783 -34.35 -9.65 16.86
N ILE A 784 -33.49 -8.68 17.08
CA ILE A 784 -33.34 -7.50 16.23
C ILE A 784 -32.42 -7.87 15.05
N GLN A 785 -32.98 -7.89 13.85
CA GLN A 785 -32.23 -8.20 12.63
C GLN A 785 -31.61 -6.95 12.02
N PHE A 786 -30.27 -6.89 11.93
CA PHE A 786 -29.50 -5.76 11.36
C PHE A 786 -29.22 -5.94 9.88
N SER A 787 -29.09 -7.16 9.41
CA SER A 787 -28.86 -7.48 8.00
C SER A 787 -29.81 -8.55 7.51
N ALA A 788 -30.15 -8.52 6.24
CA ALA A 788 -31.03 -9.46 5.55
C ALA A 788 -30.66 -9.57 4.07
N ASP A 789 -29.40 -9.40 3.73
CA ASP A 789 -28.90 -9.60 2.37
C ASP A 789 -28.63 -11.09 2.13
N THR A 790 -28.61 -11.53 0.89
CA THR A 790 -28.37 -12.94 0.51
C THR A 790 -26.88 -13.32 0.49
N SER A 791 -26.00 -12.43 0.89
CA SER A 791 -24.57 -12.67 1.11
C SER A 791 -24.28 -12.84 2.58
N ASP A 792 -23.14 -13.36 2.93
CA ASP A 792 -22.71 -13.50 4.31
C ASP A 792 -22.36 -12.14 4.95
N GLN A 793 -22.76 -11.95 6.20
CA GLN A 793 -22.34 -10.85 7.06
C GLN A 793 -21.68 -11.41 8.31
N TYR A 794 -20.52 -10.84 8.67
CA TYR A 794 -19.63 -11.40 9.68
C TYR A 794 -19.26 -10.40 10.77
N ASN A 795 -18.65 -10.93 11.84
CA ASN A 795 -17.86 -10.22 12.84
C ASN A 795 -18.47 -8.89 13.29
N PRO A 796 -19.67 -8.90 13.89
CA PRO A 796 -20.27 -7.67 14.38
C PRO A 796 -19.44 -7.08 15.51
N SER A 797 -19.11 -5.80 15.42
CA SER A 797 -18.48 -4.99 16.44
C SER A 797 -19.48 -3.99 16.99
N LEU A 798 -19.41 -3.70 18.29
CA LEU A 798 -20.42 -2.92 19.01
C LEU A 798 -19.77 -1.89 19.90
N ALA A 799 -20.30 -0.65 19.90
CA ALA A 799 -19.97 0.38 20.86
C ALA A 799 -21.21 1.07 21.41
N SER A 800 -21.14 1.47 22.68
CA SER A 800 -22.13 2.35 23.29
C SER A 800 -21.85 3.79 22.91
N LEU A 801 -22.84 4.53 22.41
CA LEU A 801 -22.70 5.91 21.98
C LEU A 801 -23.08 6.90 23.10
N GLN A 802 -24.24 6.78 23.66
CA GLN A 802 -24.77 7.51 24.81
C GLN A 802 -25.98 6.77 25.34
N ASP A 803 -26.17 6.82 26.65
CA ASP A 803 -27.33 6.31 27.38
C ASP A 803 -27.87 4.98 26.87
N ASN A 804 -28.81 5.01 25.93
CA ASN A 804 -29.46 3.84 25.33
C ASN A 804 -29.17 3.70 23.83
N GLU A 805 -28.14 4.35 23.35
CA GLU A 805 -27.77 4.38 21.92
C GLU A 805 -26.51 3.58 21.68
N PHE A 806 -26.52 2.75 20.61
CA PHE A 806 -25.43 1.86 20.25
C PHE A 806 -25.12 1.97 18.76
N LEU A 807 -23.85 1.71 18.42
CA LEU A 807 -23.37 1.56 17.05
C LEU A 807 -23.01 0.09 16.85
N VAL A 808 -23.57 -0.50 15.80
CA VAL A 808 -23.22 -1.85 15.31
C VAL A 808 -22.54 -1.71 13.96
N ILE A 809 -21.37 -2.30 13.79
CA ILE A 809 -20.66 -2.38 12.49
C ILE A 809 -20.37 -3.85 12.21
N TRP A 810 -20.43 -4.25 10.95
CA TRP A 810 -20.17 -5.61 10.53
C TRP A 810 -19.45 -5.66 9.18
N GLU A 811 -18.83 -6.78 8.91
CA GLU A 811 -18.23 -7.15 7.64
C GLU A 811 -19.32 -7.74 6.73
N ASP A 812 -19.34 -7.32 5.45
CA ASP A 812 -20.44 -7.62 4.53
C ASP A 812 -19.94 -8.01 3.15
N GLU A 813 -20.32 -9.17 2.66
CA GLU A 813 -19.94 -9.69 1.35
C GLU A 813 -20.89 -9.30 0.20
N ARG A 814 -21.88 -8.41 0.41
CA ARG A 814 -22.85 -8.05 -0.65
C ARG A 814 -22.21 -7.47 -1.91
N GLY A 815 -20.98 -6.95 -1.82
CA GLY A 815 -20.18 -6.49 -2.94
C GLY A 815 -19.47 -7.60 -3.71
N TYR A 816 -19.26 -8.79 -3.12
CA TYR A 816 -18.37 -9.85 -3.62
C TYR A 816 -18.81 -10.49 -4.95
N TYR A 817 -20.10 -10.49 -5.27
CA TYR A 817 -20.65 -11.16 -6.44
C TYR A 817 -20.92 -10.23 -7.64
N ASN A 818 -20.32 -9.05 -7.69
CA ASN A 818 -20.50 -8.15 -8.82
C ASN A 818 -19.64 -8.62 -10.01
N GLU A 819 -20.26 -8.77 -11.21
CA GLU A 819 -19.61 -9.30 -12.42
C GLU A 819 -18.55 -8.35 -13.04
N ASP A 820 -18.19 -7.24 -12.38
CA ASP A 820 -17.20 -6.29 -12.87
C ASP A 820 -15.81 -6.72 -12.38
N PRO A 821 -14.91 -7.22 -13.26
CA PRO A 821 -13.57 -7.64 -12.90
C PRO A 821 -12.65 -6.49 -12.43
N LEU A 822 -13.06 -5.23 -12.60
CA LEU A 822 -12.37 -4.06 -12.06
C LEU A 822 -12.77 -3.75 -10.61
N LEU A 823 -13.87 -4.32 -10.15
CA LEU A 823 -14.29 -4.37 -8.76
C LEU A 823 -13.96 -5.78 -8.25
N ILE A 824 -12.69 -6.07 -8.00
CA ILE A 824 -12.30 -7.28 -7.27
C ILE A 824 -12.79 -7.06 -5.85
N ASN A 825 -13.94 -7.63 -5.59
CA ASN A 825 -14.80 -7.36 -4.48
C ASN A 825 -14.31 -8.10 -3.26
N GLY A 826 -14.13 -7.33 -2.23
CA GLY A 826 -13.84 -7.80 -0.91
C GLY A 826 -15.06 -7.74 -0.03
N VAL A 827 -14.84 -8.01 1.22
CA VAL A 827 -15.70 -7.72 2.33
C VAL A 827 -15.63 -6.23 2.63
N ASP A 828 -16.75 -5.55 2.68
CA ASP A 828 -16.89 -4.12 3.00
C ASP A 828 -17.40 -3.94 4.45
N LEU A 829 -17.26 -2.74 5.00
CA LEU A 829 -17.79 -2.42 6.33
C LEU A 829 -19.13 -1.69 6.22
N TYR A 830 -20.14 -2.25 6.88
CA TYR A 830 -21.48 -1.66 7.01
C TYR A 830 -21.83 -1.44 8.47
N GLY A 831 -22.76 -0.54 8.76
CA GLY A 831 -23.16 -0.25 10.12
C GLY A 831 -24.56 0.32 10.27
N SER A 832 -25.08 0.25 11.50
CA SER A 832 -26.36 0.82 11.92
C SER A 832 -26.27 1.32 13.35
N GLY A 833 -26.90 2.44 13.63
CA GLY A 833 -27.21 2.82 15.00
C GLY A 833 -28.44 2.06 15.52
N TYR A 834 -28.46 1.82 16.82
CA TYR A 834 -29.62 1.23 17.51
C TYR A 834 -29.93 2.02 18.79
N ILE A 835 -31.21 2.31 19.05
CA ILE A 835 -31.68 3.01 20.25
C ILE A 835 -32.67 2.09 20.98
N ILE A 836 -32.39 1.77 22.24
CA ILE A 836 -33.32 0.97 23.06
C ILE A 836 -34.70 1.67 23.07
N ASP A 837 -35.77 0.91 22.91
CA ASP A 837 -37.17 1.35 22.79
C ASP A 837 -37.55 2.10 21.50
N GLN A 838 -36.60 2.46 20.62
CA GLN A 838 -36.90 3.14 19.35
C GLN A 838 -36.54 2.27 18.12
N GLY A 839 -35.59 1.35 18.26
CA GLY A 839 -35.12 0.48 17.19
C GLY A 839 -33.93 1.02 16.41
N MET A 840 -33.68 0.43 15.23
CA MET A 840 -32.60 0.81 14.34
C MET A 840 -32.78 2.24 13.81
N THR A 841 -31.67 2.93 13.64
CA THR A 841 -31.63 4.30 13.08
C THR A 841 -31.51 4.29 11.55
N THR A 842 -31.21 3.13 10.97
CA THR A 842 -31.16 2.89 9.52
C THR A 842 -32.17 1.83 9.12
N ASP A 843 -32.36 1.62 7.80
CA ASP A 843 -33.07 0.45 7.29
C ASP A 843 -32.27 -0.82 7.59
N VAL A 844 -32.96 -1.98 7.55
CA VAL A 844 -32.27 -3.28 7.55
C VAL A 844 -31.22 -3.31 6.45
N ASN A 845 -30.04 -3.87 6.73
CA ASN A 845 -28.82 -3.85 5.92
C ASN A 845 -27.90 -2.63 6.13
N GLY A 846 -28.26 -1.70 7.01
CA GLY A 846 -27.37 -0.61 7.42
C GLY A 846 -26.95 0.35 6.31
N ILE A 847 -25.98 1.17 6.61
CA ILE A 847 -25.30 2.10 5.69
C ILE A 847 -23.84 1.70 5.51
N PRO A 848 -23.23 1.98 4.35
CA PRO A 848 -21.82 1.71 4.14
C PRO A 848 -20.95 2.61 5.03
N ILE A 849 -19.99 2.01 5.71
CA ILE A 849 -18.97 2.68 6.54
C ILE A 849 -17.66 2.82 5.79
N CYS A 850 -17.20 1.75 5.14
CA CYS A 850 -16.07 1.76 4.22
C CYS A 850 -16.38 0.82 3.05
N ILE A 851 -16.30 1.34 1.82
CA ILE A 851 -16.41 0.57 0.59
C ILE A 851 -15.15 0.86 -0.23
N ALA A 852 -14.10 0.12 0.01
CA ALA A 852 -12.85 0.27 -0.69
C ALA A 852 -12.55 -1.00 -1.50
N TYR A 853 -11.53 -0.95 -2.37
CA TYR A 853 -11.08 -2.13 -3.10
C TYR A 853 -10.60 -3.21 -2.14
N HIS A 854 -10.84 -4.48 -2.46
CA HIS A 854 -10.50 -5.65 -1.66
C HIS A 854 -11.21 -5.68 -0.29
N LYS A 855 -10.68 -6.49 0.63
CA LYS A 855 -11.33 -6.76 1.92
C LYS A 855 -11.02 -5.68 2.95
N GLN A 856 -12.02 -5.33 3.74
CA GLN A 856 -11.90 -4.61 5.00
C GLN A 856 -12.47 -5.51 6.09
N GLN A 857 -11.66 -5.84 7.09
CA GLN A 857 -12.04 -6.82 8.11
C GLN A 857 -11.44 -6.51 9.48
N ASN A 858 -11.93 -7.19 10.52
CA ASN A 858 -11.52 -7.03 11.91
C ASN A 858 -11.68 -5.57 12.39
N VAL A 859 -12.87 -5.00 12.19
CA VAL A 859 -13.16 -3.64 12.62
C VAL A 859 -13.27 -3.56 14.14
N ASN A 860 -12.54 -2.60 14.73
CA ASN A 860 -12.71 -2.20 16.12
C ASN A 860 -13.39 -0.83 16.18
N ILE A 861 -14.14 -0.60 17.24
CA ILE A 861 -14.79 0.67 17.53
C ILE A 861 -14.31 1.14 18.90
N THR A 862 -13.65 2.29 18.92
CA THR A 862 -13.12 2.84 20.17
C THR A 862 -13.66 4.25 20.40
N HIS A 863 -14.28 4.49 21.56
CA HIS A 863 -14.70 5.84 21.95
C HIS A 863 -13.47 6.69 22.20
N HIS A 864 -13.36 7.82 21.52
CA HIS A 864 -12.23 8.73 21.65
C HIS A 864 -12.54 9.87 22.61
N SER A 865 -13.44 10.77 22.24
CA SER A 865 -13.84 11.90 23.11
C SER A 865 -15.21 12.47 22.69
N GLY A 866 -16.01 12.86 23.66
CA GLY A 866 -17.30 13.52 23.39
C GLY A 866 -18.24 12.67 22.54
N GLU A 867 -18.48 13.09 21.29
CA GLU A 867 -19.32 12.39 20.32
C GLU A 867 -18.50 11.74 19.20
N GLU A 868 -17.15 11.63 19.36
CA GLU A 868 -16.23 11.07 18.36
C GLU A 868 -15.82 9.64 18.72
N TYR A 869 -15.81 8.79 17.71
CA TYR A 869 -15.38 7.39 17.76
C TYR A 869 -14.32 7.14 16.71
N LEU A 870 -13.25 6.42 17.06
CA LEU A 870 -12.33 5.87 16.09
C LEU A 870 -12.81 4.47 15.68
N LEU A 871 -12.91 4.26 14.38
CA LEU A 871 -12.96 2.95 13.78
C LEU A 871 -11.58 2.61 13.26
N ASP A 872 -11.11 1.42 13.53
CA ASP A 872 -9.88 0.90 12.93
C ASP A 872 -10.11 -0.51 12.39
N TRP A 873 -9.42 -0.83 11.30
CA TRP A 873 -9.61 -2.12 10.61
C TRP A 873 -8.38 -2.54 9.82
N ILE A 874 -8.30 -3.83 9.51
CA ILE A 874 -7.35 -4.37 8.56
C ILE A 874 -7.90 -4.19 7.14
N ASP A 875 -7.09 -3.61 6.25
CA ASP A 875 -7.49 -3.20 4.91
C ASP A 875 -6.54 -3.77 3.85
N PHE A 876 -7.09 -4.44 2.88
CA PHE A 876 -6.34 -5.08 1.79
C PHE A 876 -6.34 -4.25 0.50
N ARG A 877 -6.86 -3.01 0.50
CA ARG A 877 -6.93 -2.17 -0.71
C ARG A 877 -5.59 -1.92 -1.38
N SER A 878 -4.50 -1.95 -0.65
CA SER A 878 -3.15 -1.73 -1.18
C SER A 878 -2.53 -2.97 -1.82
N SER A 879 -3.17 -4.12 -1.74
CA SER A 879 -2.66 -5.34 -2.35
C SER A 879 -3.30 -5.56 -3.72
N GLY A 880 -2.55 -5.43 -4.77
CA GLY A 880 -2.96 -5.95 -6.08
C GLY A 880 -3.12 -7.48 -6.12
N LYS A 881 -2.96 -8.13 -4.97
CA LYS A 881 -3.16 -9.54 -4.67
C LYS A 881 -3.63 -9.57 -3.23
N GLU A 882 -4.56 -10.36 -2.84
CA GLU A 882 -5.16 -10.47 -1.50
C GLU A 882 -4.16 -10.74 -0.33
N ASP A 883 -2.88 -10.43 -0.50
CA ASP A 883 -1.77 -10.89 0.33
C ASP A 883 -1.13 -9.80 1.20
N LEU A 884 -1.52 -8.52 1.10
CA LEU A 884 -0.90 -7.44 1.89
C LEU A 884 -1.94 -6.67 2.69
N ALA A 885 -2.01 -6.99 3.97
CA ALA A 885 -2.87 -6.32 4.93
C ALA A 885 -2.22 -5.01 5.44
N ASN A 886 -2.97 -3.94 5.44
CA ASN A 886 -2.60 -2.65 6.03
C ASN A 886 -3.53 -2.30 7.19
N TYR A 887 -3.16 -1.30 7.96
CA TYR A 887 -3.94 -0.83 9.08
C TYR A 887 -4.51 0.56 8.79
N TYR A 888 -5.83 0.67 8.77
CA TYR A 888 -6.56 1.90 8.48
C TYR A 888 -7.44 2.31 9.65
N GLY A 889 -7.74 3.58 9.72
CA GLY A 889 -8.67 4.12 10.71
C GLY A 889 -9.49 5.27 10.15
N ARG A 890 -10.66 5.49 10.74
CA ARG A 890 -11.57 6.58 10.44
C ARG A 890 -12.22 7.08 11.72
N THR A 891 -12.39 8.39 11.84
CA THR A 891 -13.25 8.96 12.85
C THR A 891 -14.68 9.06 12.38
N LEU A 892 -15.61 8.76 13.27
CA LEU A 892 -17.02 8.93 13.06
C LEU A 892 -17.60 9.83 14.15
N MET A 893 -18.34 10.86 13.72
CA MET A 893 -19.18 11.64 14.60
C MET A 893 -20.51 10.92 14.83
N LYS A 894 -20.97 10.86 16.06
CA LYS A 894 -22.29 10.33 16.42
C LYS A 894 -23.40 10.82 15.49
N ALA A 895 -23.40 12.09 15.11
CA ALA A 895 -24.38 12.69 14.21
C ALA A 895 -24.41 12.08 12.80
N GLU A 896 -23.35 11.49 12.32
CA GLU A 896 -23.29 10.83 11.01
C GLU A 896 -24.09 9.52 11.02
N LEU A 897 -24.16 8.85 12.17
CA LEU A 897 -24.79 7.54 12.35
C LEU A 897 -26.25 7.64 12.79
N LEU A 898 -26.59 8.66 13.53
CA LEU A 898 -27.95 8.86 14.08
C LEU A 898 -28.80 9.80 13.23
N SER A 899 -28.20 10.65 12.41
CA SER A 899 -28.95 11.31 11.37
C SER A 899 -29.22 10.26 10.30
N SER A 900 -30.36 9.57 10.44
CA SER A 900 -31.08 9.16 9.24
C SER A 900 -30.95 10.35 8.27
N PRO A 901 -30.22 10.27 7.14
CA PRO A 901 -30.55 11.20 6.09
C PRO A 901 -32.05 10.97 5.96
N SER A 902 -32.85 12.01 6.06
CA SER A 902 -34.23 11.94 5.63
C SER A 902 -34.17 11.75 4.11
N CYS A 903 -33.69 10.61 3.70
CA CYS A 903 -33.85 10.01 2.42
C CYS A 903 -35.32 9.62 2.37
N GLY A 904 -36.14 10.50 1.87
CA GLY A 904 -37.32 9.97 1.21
C GLY A 904 -36.79 8.97 0.16
N ASP A 905 -37.00 7.67 0.42
CA ASP A 905 -36.65 6.56 -0.46
C ASP A 905 -35.13 6.35 -0.72
N CYS A 906 -34.37 5.81 0.25
CA CYS A 906 -33.05 5.19 0.01
C CYS A 906 -33.14 3.68 -0.32
N SER A 907 -34.25 3.19 -0.78
CA SER A 907 -34.43 1.79 -1.18
C SER A 907 -34.28 1.54 -2.68
N SER A 908 -33.73 2.49 -3.44
CA SER A 908 -33.48 2.26 -4.87
C SER A 908 -32.18 2.93 -5.31
N ILE A 909 -31.33 2.16 -5.96
CA ILE A 909 -30.39 2.70 -6.98
C ILE A 909 -31.15 3.82 -7.70
N PRO A 910 -30.62 5.05 -7.78
CA PRO A 910 -31.32 6.13 -8.44
C PRO A 910 -31.77 5.70 -9.84
N ASP A 911 -33.05 5.69 -10.11
CA ASP A 911 -33.59 5.27 -11.41
C ASP A 911 -33.28 6.27 -12.53
N GLU A 912 -32.97 7.52 -12.14
CA GLU A 912 -32.69 8.62 -13.07
C GLU A 912 -31.52 9.49 -12.56
N PHE A 913 -30.75 10.03 -13.49
CA PHE A 913 -29.73 11.04 -13.18
C PHE A 913 -30.39 12.32 -12.67
N SER A 914 -30.00 12.75 -11.48
CA SER A 914 -30.49 13.99 -10.89
C SER A 914 -29.37 14.76 -10.17
N VAL A 915 -29.59 16.08 -9.98
CA VAL A 915 -28.67 16.93 -9.24
C VAL A 915 -29.45 17.75 -8.23
N SER A 916 -29.07 17.66 -6.95
CA SER A 916 -29.67 18.47 -5.90
C SER A 916 -29.41 19.97 -6.09
N LYS A 917 -30.18 20.79 -5.39
CA LYS A 917 -29.91 22.24 -5.35
C LYS A 917 -28.57 22.47 -4.66
N ALA A 918 -27.75 23.33 -5.28
CA ALA A 918 -26.49 23.80 -4.74
C ALA A 918 -26.65 24.39 -3.33
N TYR A 919 -25.87 23.95 -2.36
CA TYR A 919 -25.90 24.46 -0.98
C TYR A 919 -24.47 24.63 -0.40
N PRO A 920 -24.19 25.73 0.33
CA PRO A 920 -25.04 26.93 0.42
C PRO A 920 -25.13 27.69 -0.91
N ASN A 921 -26.23 28.40 -1.13
CA ASN A 921 -26.37 29.28 -2.27
C ASN A 921 -27.28 30.50 -1.90
N PRO A 922 -26.75 31.70 -1.76
CA PRO A 922 -25.37 32.13 -2.04
C PRO A 922 -24.29 31.49 -1.13
N PHE A 923 -23.04 31.43 -1.63
CA PHE A 923 -21.89 30.85 -0.90
C PHE A 923 -20.70 31.83 -0.94
N ASN A 924 -19.75 31.68 -0.01
CA ASN A 924 -18.57 32.56 0.13
C ASN A 924 -17.21 31.82 0.11
N GLY A 925 -17.19 30.53 -0.04
CA GLY A 925 -15.98 29.72 -0.18
C GLY A 925 -16.27 28.53 -1.06
N ARG A 926 -17.06 27.58 -0.57
CA ARG A 926 -17.39 26.33 -1.24
C ARG A 926 -18.89 26.18 -1.40
N VAL A 927 -19.32 25.63 -2.53
CA VAL A 927 -20.69 25.19 -2.78
C VAL A 927 -20.69 23.69 -3.07
N THR A 928 -21.63 22.96 -2.48
CA THR A 928 -21.80 21.52 -2.61
C THR A 928 -23.05 21.18 -3.42
N PHE A 929 -22.94 20.17 -4.24
CA PHE A 929 -24.03 19.54 -5.00
C PHE A 929 -24.10 18.07 -4.57
N THR A 930 -25.28 17.49 -4.54
CA THR A 930 -25.45 16.02 -4.53
C THR A 930 -25.92 15.60 -5.91
N ILE A 931 -25.25 14.66 -6.53
CA ILE A 931 -25.63 14.08 -7.82
C ILE A 931 -26.08 12.63 -7.61
N ASP A 932 -27.19 12.26 -8.21
CA ASP A 932 -27.68 10.89 -8.23
C ASP A 932 -27.36 10.26 -9.58
N VAL A 933 -26.63 9.16 -9.59
CA VAL A 933 -26.14 8.51 -10.80
C VAL A 933 -26.73 7.11 -10.88
N PRO A 934 -27.58 6.81 -11.91
CA PRO A 934 -28.29 5.52 -11.99
C PRO A 934 -27.42 4.34 -12.44
N ALA A 935 -26.21 4.58 -12.88
CA ALA A 935 -25.24 3.57 -13.28
C ALA A 935 -23.82 4.14 -13.23
N LYS A 936 -22.81 3.29 -13.09
CA LYS A 936 -21.39 3.67 -13.19
C LYS A 936 -21.13 4.33 -14.55
N ARG A 937 -21.07 5.66 -14.59
CA ARG A 937 -20.81 6.43 -15.81
C ARG A 937 -20.19 7.79 -15.46
N ALA A 938 -19.33 8.26 -16.32
CA ALA A 938 -18.74 9.59 -16.20
C ALA A 938 -19.80 10.70 -16.24
N VAL A 939 -19.67 11.66 -15.32
CA VAL A 939 -20.51 12.84 -15.24
C VAL A 939 -19.64 14.08 -15.48
N GLU A 940 -19.92 14.85 -16.52
CA GLU A 940 -19.24 16.13 -16.74
C GLU A 940 -19.82 17.17 -15.79
N PHE A 941 -18.97 17.86 -15.04
CA PHE A 941 -19.32 18.98 -14.18
C PHE A 941 -18.67 20.26 -14.67
N GLN A 942 -19.46 21.23 -15.07
CA GLN A 942 -19.02 22.48 -15.69
C GLN A 942 -19.65 23.70 -15.01
N ILE A 943 -18.86 24.78 -14.86
CA ILE A 943 -19.32 26.07 -14.36
C ILE A 943 -19.07 27.13 -15.43
N TYR A 944 -20.06 28.00 -15.63
CA TYR A 944 -20.02 29.08 -16.62
C TYR A 944 -20.27 30.44 -15.96
N ASP A 945 -19.63 31.48 -16.46
CA ASP A 945 -19.92 32.85 -16.09
C ASP A 945 -21.23 33.36 -16.76
N LEU A 946 -21.66 34.58 -16.42
CA LEU A 946 -22.86 35.24 -17.03
C LEU A 946 -22.75 35.45 -18.55
N ARG A 947 -21.58 35.38 -19.13
CA ARG A 947 -21.34 35.54 -20.57
C ARG A 947 -21.33 34.20 -21.29
N GLY A 948 -21.43 33.10 -20.55
CA GLY A 948 -21.35 31.74 -21.08
C GLY A 948 -19.92 31.23 -21.30
N ASN A 949 -18.89 31.91 -20.75
CA ASN A 949 -17.54 31.38 -20.78
C ASN A 949 -17.42 30.28 -19.76
N LEU A 950 -16.75 29.19 -20.13
CA LEU A 950 -16.39 28.08 -19.23
C LEU A 950 -15.41 28.59 -18.18
N VAL A 951 -15.74 28.41 -16.91
CA VAL A 951 -14.95 28.86 -15.76
C VAL A 951 -14.30 27.66 -15.06
N PHE A 952 -15.01 26.53 -15.00
CA PHE A 952 -14.56 25.32 -14.38
C PHE A 952 -15.09 24.12 -15.16
N ASP A 953 -14.28 23.10 -15.31
CA ASP A 953 -14.62 21.84 -15.96
C ASP A 953 -13.99 20.68 -15.19
N ARG A 954 -14.78 19.67 -14.91
CA ARG A 954 -14.31 18.47 -14.23
C ARG A 954 -15.11 17.25 -14.68
N LEU A 955 -14.41 16.18 -15.06
CA LEU A 955 -15.03 14.90 -15.29
C LEU A 955 -15.09 14.17 -13.94
N LEU A 956 -16.28 13.83 -13.51
CA LEU A 956 -16.53 13.01 -12.32
C LEU A 956 -16.70 11.57 -12.78
N LEU A 957 -16.03 10.65 -12.10
CA LEU A 957 -16.11 9.21 -12.40
C LEU A 957 -16.73 8.48 -11.19
N PRO A 958 -18.06 8.53 -11.01
CA PRO A 958 -18.74 7.78 -9.97
C PRO A 958 -18.43 6.29 -10.08
N GLY A 959 -17.93 5.69 -9.02
CA GLY A 959 -17.56 4.27 -8.99
C GLY A 959 -18.75 3.33 -9.23
N ASN A 960 -19.96 3.70 -8.76
CA ASN A 960 -21.19 2.90 -8.85
C ASN A 960 -22.42 3.77 -9.12
N ALA A 961 -23.58 3.14 -9.30
CA ALA A 961 -24.86 3.82 -9.17
C ALA A 961 -25.04 4.29 -7.72
N GLY A 962 -25.45 5.53 -7.49
CA GLY A 962 -25.56 6.09 -6.13
C GLY A 962 -25.61 7.60 -6.11
N SER A 963 -25.62 8.16 -4.89
CA SER A 963 -25.58 9.59 -4.64
C SER A 963 -24.19 10.04 -4.26
N TYR A 964 -23.67 11.07 -4.95
CA TYR A 964 -22.31 11.60 -4.77
C TYR A 964 -22.34 13.09 -4.42
N ARG A 965 -21.48 13.52 -3.49
CA ARG A 965 -21.27 14.95 -3.20
C ARG A 965 -20.16 15.52 -4.07
N VAL A 966 -20.43 16.63 -4.70
CA VAL A 966 -19.51 17.34 -5.61
C VAL A 966 -19.35 18.76 -5.15
N ASN A 967 -18.11 19.22 -5.02
CA ASN A 967 -17.79 20.56 -4.51
C ASN A 967 -17.17 21.45 -5.60
N TRP A 968 -17.42 22.76 -5.49
CA TRP A 968 -16.69 23.79 -6.22
C TRP A 968 -16.26 24.92 -5.27
N ASP A 969 -14.98 25.22 -5.24
CA ASP A 969 -14.35 26.18 -4.33
C ASP A 969 -14.23 27.60 -4.92
N ALA A 970 -15.07 27.96 -5.87
CA ALA A 970 -15.04 29.24 -6.56
C ALA A 970 -13.70 29.58 -7.26
N LYS A 971 -13.05 28.55 -7.82
CA LYS A 971 -11.81 28.67 -8.62
C LYS A 971 -12.10 28.47 -10.09
N ASP A 972 -11.34 29.18 -10.93
CA ASP A 972 -11.37 29.02 -12.40
C ASP A 972 -10.43 27.83 -12.81
N LEU A 973 -10.39 27.55 -14.13
CA LEU A 973 -9.51 26.52 -14.70
C LEU A 973 -8.02 26.74 -14.42
N GLY A 974 -7.63 27.95 -14.06
CA GLY A 974 -6.25 28.28 -13.68
C GLY A 974 -6.02 28.25 -12.16
N GLY A 975 -6.96 27.73 -11.35
CA GLY A 975 -6.87 27.69 -9.90
C GLY A 975 -7.06 29.04 -9.19
N ASN A 976 -7.38 30.12 -9.91
CA ASN A 976 -7.55 31.44 -9.34
C ASN A 976 -8.96 31.63 -8.83
N GLU A 977 -9.11 32.31 -7.68
CA GLU A 977 -10.43 32.69 -7.18
C GLU A 977 -11.21 33.54 -8.19
N VAL A 978 -12.43 33.14 -8.50
CA VAL A 978 -13.32 33.89 -9.40
C VAL A 978 -13.89 35.13 -8.69
N SER A 979 -14.44 36.08 -9.46
CA SER A 979 -15.06 37.28 -8.93
C SER A 979 -16.43 36.96 -8.32
N SER A 980 -16.83 37.73 -7.29
CA SER A 980 -18.21 37.66 -6.78
C SER A 980 -19.20 37.89 -7.93
N GLY A 981 -20.22 37.02 -8.00
CA GLY A 981 -21.16 37.08 -9.12
C GLY A 981 -22.09 35.87 -9.19
N ILE A 982 -22.83 35.82 -10.28
CA ILE A 982 -23.72 34.70 -10.61
C ILE A 982 -22.98 33.80 -11.60
N TYR A 983 -23.02 32.51 -11.33
CA TYR A 983 -22.48 31.45 -12.16
C TYR A 983 -23.56 30.42 -12.48
N PHE A 984 -23.40 29.69 -13.58
CA PHE A 984 -24.28 28.59 -13.97
C PHE A 984 -23.50 27.29 -13.89
N TYR A 985 -24.06 26.30 -13.23
CA TYR A 985 -23.52 24.96 -13.25
C TYR A 985 -24.26 24.08 -14.25
N ARG A 986 -23.56 23.11 -14.77
CA ARG A 986 -24.06 22.07 -15.63
C ARG A 986 -23.42 20.73 -15.24
N PHE A 987 -24.25 19.74 -15.00
CA PHE A 987 -23.85 18.36 -14.92
C PHE A 987 -24.44 17.62 -16.11
N SER A 988 -23.64 16.79 -16.80
CA SER A 988 -24.11 15.98 -17.93
C SER A 988 -23.69 14.54 -17.80
N LEU A 989 -24.67 13.64 -17.95
CA LEU A 989 -24.49 12.19 -18.00
C LEU A 989 -25.08 11.71 -19.34
N ASN A 990 -24.26 11.40 -20.33
CA ASN A 990 -24.70 11.10 -21.70
C ASN A 990 -25.61 12.23 -22.25
N ASN A 991 -26.90 11.92 -22.53
CA ASN A 991 -27.87 12.88 -23.02
C ASN A 991 -28.69 13.58 -21.93
N ASN A 992 -28.50 13.21 -20.66
CA ASN A 992 -29.19 13.84 -19.54
C ASN A 992 -28.37 15.01 -19.02
N ILE A 993 -28.97 16.18 -18.94
CA ILE A 993 -28.31 17.40 -18.50
C ILE A 993 -29.12 18.03 -17.39
N GLU A 994 -28.46 18.23 -16.24
CA GLU A 994 -28.97 19.05 -15.13
C GLU A 994 -28.20 20.33 -15.01
N SER A 995 -28.88 21.45 -14.79
CA SER A 995 -28.22 22.75 -14.71
C SER A 995 -28.98 23.71 -13.79
N GLY A 996 -28.26 24.67 -13.27
CA GLY A 996 -28.86 25.67 -12.40
C GLY A 996 -27.93 26.86 -12.18
N ARG A 997 -28.32 27.69 -11.21
CA ARG A 997 -27.64 28.92 -10.89
C ARG A 997 -27.10 28.92 -9.47
N ILE A 998 -25.88 29.42 -9.31
CA ILE A 998 -25.23 29.66 -8.03
C ILE A 998 -24.77 31.11 -7.93
N THR A 999 -24.67 31.63 -6.71
CA THR A 999 -24.22 32.97 -6.44
C THR A 999 -23.03 32.95 -5.50
N TYR A 1000 -21.89 33.41 -5.96
CA TYR A 1000 -20.67 33.54 -5.16
C TYR A 1000 -20.57 34.94 -4.57
N LEU A 1001 -20.35 35.06 -3.29
CA LEU A 1001 -20.16 36.29 -2.51
C LEU A 1001 -18.80 36.24 -1.83
N LYS A 1002 -17.87 37.03 -2.34
CA LYS A 1002 -16.50 37.10 -1.78
C LYS A 1002 -16.48 37.88 -0.45
#